data_424fc2135ab079ed3ad59c1c66c867d6
#
_entry.id   424fc2135ab079ed3ad59c1c66c867d6
#
_cell.length_a   1.000
_cell.length_b   1.000
_cell.length_c   1.000
_cell.angle_alpha   90.00
_cell.angle_beta   90.00
_cell.angle_gamma   90.00
#
_symmetry.space_group_name_H-M   'P 1'
#
loop_
_entity.id
_entity.type
_entity.pdbx_description
1 polymer ?
#
loop_
_entity_poly.entity_id
_entity_poly.type
_entity_poly.pdbx_seq_one_letter_code
_entity_poly.pdbx_strand_id
1 'polypeptide(L)'
;MKKPMRTTSHKTRWASIALALSTVLTMSSFPAASAADTSHDGTSSDKAAASCYEVKQVNPNAKSGAYWLYTPQMSAPQQFYCDQETDGGGWVMVGRGREGWTESYGGVGNADQLHKNPTGSAAFKPVQLSSNTVDALLNGTKPQDLPDGMRLRRAYDPSGTQWQEVRTPRLQTAQWSWAMSYAQHWGPFTFSGAGGNNSYTPRDQPSQMAPGYGTSAVRFFANRDQGWRIGFAYGADVTRGNESSSSYIYQKNGSYGNAIPFTQVYLRPKLTQRDLNFGQVGAAASNRRALPNSYSMPVRWRTSEQTASGKVGEMNTYVQAITQVGDTVFTGGDFAYVESANGERVNQQYLAGYNVDSGELVRSFTPKFNGQIKAIEALPGNRLAVGGEFTQVNGQPANHFVILNATTGEIDKTWDIQIERRSSAAAQVKTLQVQDGYLYIGGNFTHVKGNTSKNPAYARGGARIKLSDGSVDWKWRPKFNGTVNGINAAADNSTVHAAGYFSEVSGSSAFRLAALNGADATPINWEWKPSLEARPGARYMWGFQFDVQDTGADVWTGGTEHMIAQYSKNGYARKSSAITREGGDFQDLHLNGDVVYGACHCGDSIFEGSQSYYGYWEDYSQVHNIRLVAAFDRESGKVLGEFNPILKGARGFGVWESFVDSRGNLWVGGDINRSLGEKGEQRTVGFARYAPRDVTPPAAPSGLRAQRSGNNDKLSWSGAEQGARYQVIRNGRVIATVTGTNYSVAHQDGARYSVRAVDASDNYSAGSPEARV
;
A
#
# COMPACT_ATOMS: atom_id res chain seq x y z
N MET A 1 13.75 -2.95 62.52
CA MET A 1 13.61 -4.35 63.03
C MET A 1 13.63 -5.29 61.82
N LYS A 2 14.70 -6.08 61.71
CA LYS A 2 14.91 -7.06 60.65
C LYS A 2 14.26 -8.37 61.02
N LYS A 3 13.63 -9.05 60.07
CA LYS A 3 13.37 -10.50 60.13
C LYS A 3 13.68 -11.13 58.78
N PRO A 4 14.37 -12.28 58.77
CA PRO A 4 14.94 -12.87 57.55
C PRO A 4 14.02 -13.90 56.91
N MET A 5 14.13 -14.03 55.57
CA MET A 5 13.52 -15.11 54.79
C MET A 5 14.33 -16.40 54.90
N ARG A 6 13.64 -17.48 55.11
CA ARG A 6 14.16 -18.87 55.12
C ARG A 6 14.24 -19.38 53.68
N THR A 7 15.38 -19.89 53.30
CA THR A 7 15.62 -20.72 52.11
C THR A 7 15.39 -22.19 52.46
N THR A 8 14.57 -22.89 51.67
CA THR A 8 14.46 -24.36 51.68
C THR A 8 15.13 -24.94 50.46
N SER A 9 16.22 -25.67 50.70
CA SER A 9 16.91 -26.46 49.67
C SER A 9 16.28 -27.86 49.53
N HIS A 10 15.93 -28.24 48.31
CA HIS A 10 15.63 -29.65 47.99
C HIS A 10 16.87 -30.26 47.30
N LYS A 11 17.46 -31.22 48.01
CA LYS A 11 18.48 -32.15 47.51
C LYS A 11 17.78 -33.29 46.75
N THR A 12 18.08 -33.46 45.48
CA THR A 12 17.71 -34.67 44.73
C THR A 12 18.95 -35.57 44.59
N ARG A 13 18.82 -36.82 45.04
CA ARG A 13 19.88 -37.84 45.00
C ARG A 13 20.05 -38.41 43.60
N TRP A 14 21.29 -38.55 43.17
CA TRP A 14 21.68 -39.34 42.01
C TRP A 14 21.86 -40.80 42.41
N ALA A 15 21.17 -41.69 41.67
CA ALA A 15 21.44 -43.13 41.74
C ALA A 15 22.27 -43.55 40.52
N SER A 16 23.45 -44.02 40.74
CA SER A 16 24.39 -44.53 39.72
C SER A 16 23.97 -45.97 39.38
N ILE A 17 23.68 -46.22 38.11
CA ILE A 17 23.58 -47.59 37.58
C ILE A 17 24.75 -47.79 36.63
N ALA A 18 25.65 -48.67 36.97
CA ALA A 18 26.74 -49.13 36.10
C ALA A 18 26.17 -50.24 35.20
N LEU A 19 26.27 -50.04 33.86
CA LEU A 19 25.98 -51.07 32.87
C LEU A 19 27.24 -51.35 32.05
N ALA A 20 27.62 -52.63 31.97
CA ALA A 20 28.81 -53.10 31.32
C ALA A 20 28.74 -52.90 29.79
N LEU A 21 29.78 -52.33 29.17
CA LEU A 21 29.97 -52.25 27.74
C LEU A 21 30.48 -53.58 27.19
N SER A 22 29.67 -54.21 26.34
CA SER A 22 30.15 -55.21 25.37
C SER A 22 30.25 -54.50 24.01
N THR A 23 31.45 -54.26 23.55
CA THR A 23 31.77 -53.70 22.23
C THR A 23 31.47 -54.70 21.13
N VAL A 24 30.39 -54.50 20.40
CA VAL A 24 30.20 -55.09 19.08
C VAL A 24 30.53 -54.00 18.05
N LEU A 25 31.62 -54.19 17.36
CA LEU A 25 31.97 -53.37 16.18
C LEU A 25 30.97 -53.69 15.07
N THR A 26 29.91 -52.95 14.91
CA THR A 26 29.15 -52.89 13.69
C THR A 26 29.78 -51.82 12.79
N MET A 27 30.40 -52.24 11.71
CA MET A 27 30.75 -51.36 10.61
C MET A 27 29.46 -50.74 10.09
N SER A 28 29.16 -49.51 10.50
CA SER A 28 28.14 -48.69 9.88
C SER A 28 28.64 -48.33 8.46
N SER A 29 28.06 -48.98 7.46
CA SER A 29 28.14 -48.52 6.08
C SER A 29 27.58 -47.09 6.06
N PHE A 30 28.44 -46.09 5.83
CA PHE A 30 28.00 -44.76 5.45
C PHE A 30 27.09 -44.92 4.23
N PRO A 31 25.87 -44.38 4.23
CA PRO A 31 25.09 -44.35 3.02
C PRO A 31 25.94 -43.63 1.97
N ALA A 32 26.15 -44.30 0.83
CA ALA A 32 26.77 -43.67 -0.33
C ALA A 32 26.04 -42.32 -0.54
N ALA A 33 26.82 -41.27 -0.73
CA ALA A 33 26.27 -39.97 -1.08
C ALA A 33 25.33 -40.18 -2.27
N SER A 34 24.04 -40.00 -2.06
CA SER A 34 23.04 -40.05 -3.10
C SER A 34 23.53 -39.10 -4.20
N ALA A 35 23.65 -39.62 -5.45
CA ALA A 35 23.99 -38.76 -6.56
C ALA A 35 23.10 -37.53 -6.52
N ALA A 36 23.72 -36.35 -6.55
CA ALA A 36 22.97 -35.10 -6.50
C ALA A 36 21.93 -35.12 -7.62
N ASP A 37 20.68 -34.91 -7.29
CA ASP A 37 19.61 -34.81 -8.29
C ASP A 37 19.87 -33.58 -9.17
N THR A 38 20.42 -33.82 -10.36
CA THR A 38 20.75 -32.78 -11.34
C THR A 38 19.53 -32.31 -12.12
N SER A 39 18.33 -32.78 -11.78
CA SER A 39 17.10 -32.41 -12.46
C SER A 39 16.72 -30.91 -12.28
N HIS A 40 17.30 -30.22 -11.28
CA HIS A 40 17.03 -28.83 -10.94
C HIS A 40 18.31 -27.99 -10.83
N ASP A 41 19.17 -28.07 -11.82
CA ASP A 41 20.45 -27.38 -11.88
C ASP A 41 20.37 -25.90 -12.33
N GLY A 42 19.18 -25.42 -12.69
CA GLY A 42 18.93 -24.07 -13.16
C GLY A 42 19.44 -23.75 -14.55
N THR A 43 19.90 -24.74 -15.34
CA THR A 43 20.47 -24.53 -16.68
C THR A 43 19.41 -24.27 -17.75
N SER A 44 18.17 -24.69 -17.52
CA SER A 44 17.03 -24.48 -18.43
C SER A 44 15.74 -24.26 -17.63
N SER A 45 14.71 -23.75 -18.28
CA SER A 45 13.41 -23.45 -17.62
C SER A 45 12.74 -24.71 -17.07
N ASP A 46 12.87 -25.85 -17.73
CA ASP A 46 12.32 -27.12 -17.27
C ASP A 46 13.15 -27.76 -16.14
N LYS A 47 14.39 -27.30 -15.95
CA LYS A 47 15.28 -27.63 -14.84
C LYS A 47 15.50 -26.51 -13.85
N ALA A 48 14.55 -25.55 -13.78
CA ALA A 48 14.66 -24.40 -12.89
C ALA A 48 14.86 -24.86 -11.44
N ALA A 49 15.81 -24.26 -10.74
CA ALA A 49 16.09 -24.51 -9.33
C ALA A 49 15.14 -23.71 -8.43
N ALA A 50 15.00 -24.10 -7.17
CA ALA A 50 14.25 -23.35 -6.17
C ALA A 50 14.93 -22.01 -5.82
N SER A 51 16.28 -21.99 -5.86
CA SER A 51 17.09 -20.82 -5.51
C SER A 51 18.50 -20.93 -6.09
N CYS A 52 19.26 -19.83 -6.07
CA CYS A 52 20.69 -19.86 -6.36
C CYS A 52 21.47 -20.77 -5.41
N TYR A 53 20.99 -20.94 -4.18
CA TYR A 53 21.56 -21.87 -3.21
C TYR A 53 21.45 -23.32 -3.70
N GLU A 54 20.29 -23.75 -4.20
CA GLU A 54 20.13 -25.11 -4.77
C GLU A 54 21.04 -25.33 -5.98
N VAL A 55 21.15 -24.36 -6.89
CA VAL A 55 22.11 -24.44 -8.01
C VAL A 55 23.52 -24.78 -7.51
N LYS A 56 23.95 -24.12 -6.43
CA LYS A 56 25.27 -24.37 -5.83
C LYS A 56 25.38 -25.74 -5.15
N GLN A 57 24.31 -26.23 -4.55
CA GLN A 57 24.26 -27.57 -3.93
C GLN A 57 24.30 -28.67 -4.98
N VAL A 58 23.55 -28.51 -6.07
CA VAL A 58 23.52 -29.48 -7.19
C VAL A 58 24.83 -29.46 -7.96
N ASN A 59 25.44 -28.30 -8.17
CA ASN A 59 26.71 -28.13 -8.84
C ASN A 59 27.67 -27.26 -8.03
N PRO A 60 28.51 -27.85 -7.16
CA PRO A 60 29.49 -27.11 -6.38
C PRO A 60 30.47 -26.24 -7.18
N ASN A 61 30.67 -26.56 -8.46
CA ASN A 61 31.53 -25.83 -9.40
C ASN A 61 30.78 -24.74 -10.19
N ALA A 62 29.47 -24.53 -9.92
CA ALA A 62 28.69 -23.52 -10.61
C ALA A 62 29.37 -22.15 -10.52
N LYS A 63 29.44 -21.46 -11.67
CA LYS A 63 29.99 -20.12 -11.80
C LYS A 63 28.88 -19.07 -11.65
N SER A 64 29.27 -17.86 -11.27
CA SER A 64 28.36 -16.72 -11.23
C SER A 64 27.79 -16.43 -12.62
N GLY A 65 26.47 -16.22 -12.71
CA GLY A 65 25.78 -16.04 -13.99
C GLY A 65 24.27 -16.13 -13.88
N ALA A 66 23.59 -16.18 -15.03
CA ALA A 66 22.15 -16.33 -15.13
C ALA A 66 21.72 -17.80 -14.96
N TYR A 67 20.78 -18.03 -14.05
CA TYR A 67 20.18 -19.34 -13.80
C TYR A 67 18.67 -19.24 -13.75
N TRP A 68 17.99 -20.28 -14.21
CA TRP A 68 16.55 -20.41 -14.10
C TRP A 68 16.16 -20.78 -12.68
N LEU A 69 15.32 -19.93 -12.06
CA LEU A 69 14.75 -20.18 -10.75
C LEU A 69 13.23 -20.23 -10.85
N TYR A 70 12.62 -21.04 -9.97
CA TYR A 70 11.18 -21.17 -9.92
C TYR A 70 10.69 -21.63 -8.54
N THR A 71 9.80 -20.84 -7.94
CA THR A 71 9.10 -21.18 -6.69
C THR A 71 7.59 -21.21 -6.94
N PRO A 72 6.78 -21.83 -6.06
CA PRO A 72 5.31 -21.81 -6.17
C PRO A 72 4.68 -20.43 -6.20
N GLN A 73 5.35 -19.41 -5.63
CA GLN A 73 4.85 -18.03 -5.64
C GLN A 73 5.23 -17.25 -6.91
N MET A 74 6.04 -17.82 -7.75
CA MET A 74 6.36 -17.25 -9.06
C MET A 74 5.35 -17.72 -10.10
N SER A 75 5.06 -16.88 -11.08
CA SER A 75 4.16 -17.22 -12.19
C SER A 75 4.73 -18.27 -13.15
N ALA A 76 6.04 -18.26 -13.34
CA ALA A 76 6.78 -19.16 -14.23
C ALA A 76 8.27 -19.19 -13.87
N PRO A 77 9.04 -20.17 -14.35
CA PRO A 77 10.49 -20.13 -14.32
C PRO A 77 11.02 -18.85 -14.97
N GLN A 78 11.97 -18.20 -14.33
CA GLN A 78 12.58 -16.96 -14.81
C GLN A 78 14.09 -16.98 -14.54
N GLN A 79 14.86 -16.28 -15.39
CA GLN A 79 16.31 -16.17 -15.19
C GLN A 79 16.64 -15.04 -14.22
N PHE A 80 17.52 -15.36 -13.26
CA PHE A 80 18.08 -14.40 -12.30
C PHE A 80 19.59 -14.53 -12.28
N TYR A 81 20.28 -13.45 -11.89
CA TYR A 81 21.71 -13.51 -11.67
C TYR A 81 22.02 -14.14 -10.32
N CYS A 82 22.80 -15.22 -10.33
CA CYS A 82 23.31 -15.87 -9.14
C CYS A 82 24.82 -15.59 -8.98
N ASP A 83 25.23 -15.08 -7.83
CA ASP A 83 26.62 -15.06 -7.41
C ASP A 83 26.94 -16.40 -6.72
N GLN A 84 27.71 -17.22 -7.41
CA GLN A 84 28.05 -18.58 -6.97
C GLN A 84 29.49 -18.69 -6.39
N GLU A 85 30.20 -17.58 -6.36
CA GLU A 85 31.64 -17.57 -6.02
C GLU A 85 31.92 -16.87 -4.68
N THR A 86 31.11 -15.89 -4.31
CA THR A 86 31.31 -15.18 -3.05
C THR A 86 30.71 -15.96 -1.89
N ASP A 87 31.51 -16.18 -0.83
CA ASP A 87 31.06 -16.75 0.46
C ASP A 87 30.26 -18.06 0.28
N GLY A 88 30.81 -18.99 -0.48
CA GLY A 88 30.19 -20.28 -0.75
C GLY A 88 29.07 -20.24 -1.79
N GLY A 89 28.75 -19.08 -2.36
CA GLY A 89 27.74 -18.93 -3.42
C GLY A 89 26.30 -18.92 -2.92
N GLY A 90 25.38 -19.10 -3.87
CA GLY A 90 23.96 -19.19 -3.58
C GLY A 90 23.22 -17.86 -3.41
N TRP A 91 23.84 -16.74 -3.78
CA TRP A 91 23.27 -15.40 -3.66
C TRP A 91 22.51 -14.99 -4.93
N VAL A 92 21.25 -14.60 -4.82
CA VAL A 92 20.48 -14.01 -5.90
C VAL A 92 20.57 -12.50 -5.86
N MET A 93 20.89 -11.85 -6.98
CA MET A 93 20.85 -10.39 -7.10
C MET A 93 19.40 -9.94 -7.29
N VAL A 94 18.96 -9.01 -6.43
CA VAL A 94 17.59 -8.44 -6.49
C VAL A 94 17.57 -7.00 -6.95
N GLY A 95 18.73 -6.32 -6.95
CA GLY A 95 18.85 -4.95 -7.44
C GLY A 95 20.29 -4.56 -7.72
N ARG A 96 20.48 -3.67 -8.70
CA ARG A 96 21.74 -3.03 -9.01
C ARG A 96 21.54 -1.67 -9.66
N GLY A 97 22.52 -0.80 -9.50
CA GLY A 97 22.49 0.50 -10.17
C GLY A 97 23.32 1.53 -9.44
N ARG A 98 23.33 2.74 -9.99
CA ARG A 98 24.08 3.86 -9.44
C ARG A 98 23.15 4.89 -8.84
N GLU A 99 22.54 5.73 -9.63
CA GLU A 99 21.56 6.76 -9.25
C GLU A 99 20.17 6.42 -9.80
N GLY A 100 19.11 7.01 -9.21
CA GLY A 100 17.74 6.81 -9.68
C GLY A 100 17.06 5.56 -9.10
N TRP A 101 17.53 5.07 -7.97
CA TRP A 101 16.83 4.03 -7.21
C TRP A 101 15.49 4.57 -6.70
N THR A 102 14.52 3.67 -6.58
CA THR A 102 13.17 4.00 -6.08
C THR A 102 12.86 3.28 -4.78
N GLU A 103 11.99 3.85 -3.97
CA GLU A 103 11.37 3.17 -2.83
C GLU A 103 10.07 2.46 -3.20
N SER A 104 9.65 2.54 -4.46
CA SER A 104 8.41 1.94 -4.96
C SER A 104 8.43 0.41 -4.86
N TYR A 105 7.31 -0.18 -4.48
CA TYR A 105 7.08 -1.62 -4.51
C TYR A 105 7.21 -2.24 -5.90
N GLY A 106 6.89 -1.48 -6.95
CA GLY A 106 7.06 -1.91 -8.33
C GLY A 106 8.51 -2.08 -8.77
N GLY A 107 9.47 -1.51 -8.02
CA GLY A 107 10.87 -1.49 -8.41
C GLY A 107 11.11 -0.67 -9.69
N VAL A 108 12.19 -0.99 -10.40
CA VAL A 108 12.55 -0.41 -11.71
C VAL A 108 13.12 -1.51 -12.60
N GLY A 109 12.49 -1.74 -13.75
CA GLY A 109 12.92 -2.78 -14.68
C GLY A 109 12.51 -4.17 -14.23
N ASN A 110 13.25 -5.19 -14.70
CA ASN A 110 12.90 -6.60 -14.49
C ASN A 110 14.14 -7.50 -14.38
N ALA A 111 13.93 -8.80 -14.12
CA ALA A 111 15.00 -9.77 -13.95
C ALA A 111 15.87 -9.93 -15.19
N ASP A 112 15.29 -9.85 -16.39
CA ASP A 112 16.01 -9.91 -17.67
C ASP A 112 17.03 -8.79 -17.81
N GLN A 113 16.66 -7.58 -17.42
CA GLN A 113 17.57 -6.44 -17.43
C GLN A 113 18.63 -6.55 -16.33
N LEU A 114 18.27 -7.15 -15.22
CA LEU A 114 19.15 -7.30 -14.06
C LEU A 114 20.31 -8.25 -14.37
N HIS A 115 20.04 -9.43 -14.93
CA HIS A 115 21.08 -10.44 -15.15
C HIS A 115 21.93 -10.20 -16.39
N LYS A 116 21.46 -9.48 -17.41
CA LYS A 116 22.21 -9.22 -18.66
C LYS A 116 23.45 -8.38 -18.45
N ASN A 117 23.41 -7.42 -17.54
CA ASN A 117 24.52 -6.50 -17.28
C ASN A 117 24.73 -6.37 -15.76
N PRO A 118 25.30 -7.36 -15.08
CA PRO A 118 25.46 -7.32 -13.63
C PRO A 118 26.52 -6.34 -13.16
N THR A 119 27.51 -6.00 -14.01
CA THR A 119 28.66 -5.14 -13.71
C THR A 119 28.97 -4.22 -14.89
N GLY A 120 29.94 -3.31 -14.69
CA GLY A 120 30.37 -2.34 -15.68
C GLY A 120 29.43 -1.13 -15.83
N SER A 121 29.76 -0.24 -16.75
CA SER A 121 29.01 1.02 -16.94
C SER A 121 27.54 0.81 -17.38
N ALA A 122 27.27 -0.27 -18.13
CA ALA A 122 25.91 -0.63 -18.51
C ALA A 122 25.02 -1.01 -17.29
N ALA A 123 25.63 -1.42 -16.19
CA ALA A 123 24.95 -1.73 -14.95
C ALA A 123 24.59 -0.49 -14.11
N PHE A 124 25.07 0.68 -14.46
CA PHE A 124 24.84 1.91 -13.69
C PHE A 124 23.38 2.37 -13.73
N LYS A 125 22.67 2.10 -14.83
CA LYS A 125 21.23 2.33 -14.87
C LYS A 125 20.55 1.41 -13.83
N PRO A 126 19.75 1.96 -12.89
CA PRO A 126 19.18 1.14 -11.83
C PRO A 126 18.19 0.10 -12.38
N VAL A 127 18.28 -1.08 -11.83
CA VAL A 127 17.30 -2.16 -11.97
C VAL A 127 17.04 -2.70 -10.57
N GLN A 128 15.80 -2.67 -10.14
CA GLN A 128 15.32 -3.19 -8.86
C GLN A 128 14.14 -4.10 -9.14
N LEU A 129 14.21 -5.35 -8.72
CA LEU A 129 13.06 -6.25 -8.84
C LEU A 129 11.89 -5.70 -8.03
N SER A 130 10.67 -5.91 -8.51
CA SER A 130 9.48 -5.55 -7.72
C SER A 130 9.48 -6.33 -6.40
N SER A 131 8.88 -5.76 -5.36
CA SER A 131 8.75 -6.42 -4.05
C SER A 131 8.08 -7.78 -4.19
N ASN A 132 7.04 -7.89 -5.02
CA ASN A 132 6.37 -9.16 -5.29
C ASN A 132 7.30 -10.21 -5.93
N THR A 133 8.20 -9.80 -6.83
CA THR A 133 9.19 -10.72 -7.42
C THR A 133 10.18 -11.20 -6.38
N VAL A 134 10.63 -10.30 -5.50
CA VAL A 134 11.55 -10.67 -4.42
C VAL A 134 10.87 -11.61 -3.42
N ASP A 135 9.66 -11.29 -2.98
CA ASP A 135 8.89 -12.14 -2.05
C ASP A 135 8.58 -13.52 -2.68
N ALA A 136 8.33 -13.57 -3.99
CA ALA A 136 8.16 -14.81 -4.71
C ALA A 136 9.45 -15.66 -4.74
N LEU A 137 10.62 -15.04 -4.91
CA LEU A 137 11.92 -15.71 -4.78
C LEU A 137 12.16 -16.24 -3.36
N LEU A 138 11.64 -15.56 -2.34
CA LEU A 138 11.74 -15.98 -0.94
C LEU A 138 10.73 -17.08 -0.57
N ASN A 139 9.72 -17.32 -1.42
CA ASN A 139 8.67 -18.34 -1.24
C ASN A 139 8.03 -18.34 0.16
N GLY A 140 7.67 -17.15 0.65
CA GLY A 140 7.05 -16.97 1.97
C GLY A 140 8.03 -16.85 3.14
N THR A 141 9.33 -17.01 2.92
CA THR A 141 10.34 -16.67 3.91
C THR A 141 10.37 -15.15 4.06
N LYS A 142 10.15 -14.65 5.27
CA LYS A 142 10.21 -13.21 5.51
C LYS A 142 11.66 -12.71 5.37
N PRO A 143 11.90 -11.50 4.84
CA PRO A 143 13.24 -10.92 4.77
C PRO A 143 13.98 -10.90 6.11
N GLN A 144 13.26 -10.73 7.22
CA GLN A 144 13.83 -10.74 8.58
C GLN A 144 14.33 -12.13 9.03
N ASP A 145 13.81 -13.19 8.42
CA ASP A 145 14.11 -14.59 8.79
C ASP A 145 15.21 -15.19 7.90
N LEU A 146 15.79 -14.40 6.98
CA LEU A 146 16.91 -14.85 6.16
C LEU A 146 18.16 -15.08 6.99
N PRO A 147 18.72 -16.31 7.07
CA PRO A 147 19.84 -16.64 7.96
C PRO A 147 21.09 -15.79 7.71
N ASP A 148 21.34 -15.41 6.45
CA ASP A 148 22.52 -14.65 6.04
C ASP A 148 22.21 -13.15 5.87
N GLY A 149 20.98 -12.74 6.15
CA GLY A 149 20.51 -11.37 5.99
C GLY A 149 20.54 -10.88 4.54
N MET A 150 20.62 -9.56 4.40
CA MET A 150 20.81 -8.87 3.13
C MET A 150 22.28 -8.54 2.94
N ARG A 151 22.80 -8.76 1.74
CA ARG A 151 24.15 -8.41 1.35
C ARG A 151 24.13 -7.22 0.40
N LEU A 152 24.78 -6.13 0.79
CA LEU A 152 24.99 -4.94 -0.02
C LEU A 152 26.44 -4.91 -0.46
N ARG A 153 26.68 -4.84 -1.76
CA ARG A 153 27.99 -4.57 -2.35
C ARG A 153 28.00 -3.20 -2.98
N ARG A 154 29.07 -2.48 -2.80
CA ARG A 154 29.24 -1.17 -3.38
C ARG A 154 30.66 -0.98 -3.92
N ALA A 155 30.74 -0.58 -5.18
CA ALA A 155 32.00 -0.19 -5.77
C ALA A 155 32.45 1.14 -5.16
N TYR A 156 33.73 1.24 -4.81
CA TYR A 156 34.34 2.47 -4.37
C TYR A 156 35.36 3.04 -5.39
N ASP A 157 35.52 2.36 -6.51
CA ASP A 157 36.29 2.79 -7.66
C ASP A 157 35.40 3.09 -8.89
N PRO A 158 35.83 3.99 -9.80
CA PRO A 158 35.07 4.34 -10.99
C PRO A 158 34.74 3.18 -11.93
N SER A 159 35.58 2.16 -11.94
CA SER A 159 35.42 1.00 -12.83
C SER A 159 34.48 -0.08 -12.27
N GLY A 160 34.09 0.01 -11.00
CA GLY A 160 33.25 -1.00 -10.38
C GLY A 160 33.99 -2.31 -10.13
N THR A 161 35.28 -2.27 -9.82
CA THR A 161 36.11 -3.44 -9.61
C THR A 161 36.53 -3.65 -8.16
N GLN A 162 36.54 -2.59 -7.37
CA GLN A 162 36.87 -2.65 -5.94
C GLN A 162 35.62 -2.46 -5.11
N TRP A 163 35.37 -3.38 -4.21
CA TRP A 163 34.11 -3.48 -3.51
C TRP A 163 34.25 -3.32 -2.01
N GLN A 164 33.30 -2.61 -1.44
CA GLN A 164 32.93 -2.68 -0.04
C GLN A 164 31.64 -3.49 0.09
N GLU A 165 31.54 -4.29 1.12
CA GLU A 165 30.40 -5.16 1.34
C GLU A 165 29.90 -5.02 2.77
N VAL A 166 28.58 -4.97 2.92
CA VAL A 166 27.87 -4.97 4.19
C VAL A 166 26.87 -6.11 4.20
N ARG A 167 26.84 -6.86 5.28
CA ARG A 167 25.78 -7.84 5.56
C ARG A 167 25.07 -7.45 6.83
N THR A 168 23.76 -7.54 6.79
CA THR A 168 22.90 -7.22 7.91
C THR A 168 21.55 -7.88 7.77
N PRO A 169 20.97 -8.48 8.81
CA PRO A 169 19.57 -8.87 8.78
C PRO A 169 18.69 -7.62 8.84
N ARG A 170 17.60 -7.66 8.10
CA ARG A 170 16.49 -6.70 8.26
C ARG A 170 15.60 -7.22 9.39
N LEU A 171 15.27 -6.37 10.33
CA LEU A 171 14.36 -6.70 11.42
C LEU A 171 12.98 -6.11 11.12
N GLN A 172 11.94 -6.66 11.72
CA GLN A 172 10.56 -6.18 11.57
C GLN A 172 10.17 -5.93 10.09
N THR A 173 10.52 -6.88 9.23
CA THR A 173 10.27 -6.80 7.79
C THR A 173 9.62 -8.09 7.33
N ALA A 174 8.29 -8.10 7.24
CA ALA A 174 7.49 -9.27 6.87
C ALA A 174 7.48 -9.52 5.36
N GLN A 175 7.61 -8.46 4.54
CA GLN A 175 7.65 -8.47 3.08
C GLN A 175 8.82 -7.62 2.60
N TRP A 176 9.32 -7.92 1.39
CA TRP A 176 10.38 -7.09 0.81
C TRP A 176 9.88 -5.68 0.52
N SER A 177 10.65 -4.69 0.92
CA SER A 177 10.38 -3.28 0.63
C SER A 177 11.69 -2.58 0.26
N TRP A 178 11.63 -1.74 -0.77
CA TRP A 178 12.71 -0.84 -1.12
C TRP A 178 12.72 0.44 -0.29
N ALA A 179 11.69 0.69 0.52
CA ALA A 179 11.68 1.75 1.51
C ALA A 179 12.68 1.41 2.62
N MET A 180 13.94 1.73 2.40
CA MET A 180 15.03 1.46 3.33
C MET A 180 15.48 2.72 4.06
N SER A 181 14.80 3.86 3.86
CA SER A 181 15.30 5.17 4.22
C SER A 181 15.03 5.58 5.65
N TYR A 182 13.92 5.22 6.26
CA TYR A 182 13.58 5.68 7.60
C TYR A 182 13.13 4.55 8.51
N ALA A 183 13.52 4.63 9.78
CA ALA A 183 13.02 3.81 10.87
C ALA A 183 13.00 2.29 10.62
N GLN A 184 13.77 1.81 9.66
CA GLN A 184 14.00 0.37 9.46
C GLN A 184 14.92 -0.13 10.56
N HIS A 185 14.56 -1.23 11.18
CA HIS A 185 15.40 -1.89 12.15
C HIS A 185 16.37 -2.86 11.46
N TRP A 186 17.62 -2.82 11.86
CA TRP A 186 18.68 -3.64 11.29
C TRP A 186 19.42 -4.36 12.42
N GLY A 187 19.80 -5.58 12.17
CA GLY A 187 20.61 -6.35 13.12
C GLY A 187 22.09 -6.04 13.04
N PRO A 188 22.94 -6.93 13.58
CA PRO A 188 24.38 -6.77 13.52
C PRO A 188 24.90 -6.62 12.10
N PHE A 189 25.91 -5.77 11.91
CA PHE A 189 26.56 -5.52 10.63
C PHE A 189 27.89 -6.26 10.55
N THR A 190 28.15 -6.86 9.40
CA THR A 190 29.46 -7.37 9.01
C THR A 190 29.98 -6.58 7.82
N PHE A 191 31.22 -6.11 7.92
CA PHE A 191 31.90 -5.37 6.84
C PHE A 191 33.04 -6.18 6.27
N SER A 192 33.21 -6.08 4.95
CA SER A 192 34.37 -6.63 4.27
C SER A 192 34.76 -5.77 3.07
N GLY A 193 35.97 -5.97 2.55
CA GLY A 193 36.50 -5.24 1.41
C GLY A 193 37.38 -4.05 1.81
N ALA A 194 37.54 -3.09 0.92
CA ALA A 194 38.43 -1.95 1.13
C ALA A 194 38.04 -1.16 2.40
N GLY A 195 38.96 -1.07 3.35
CA GLY A 195 38.77 -0.40 4.63
C GLY A 195 38.56 -1.31 5.85
N GLY A 196 38.46 -2.61 5.67
CA GLY A 196 38.49 -3.55 6.81
C GLY A 196 37.46 -4.67 6.75
N ASN A 197 37.73 -5.69 7.56
CA ASN A 197 36.86 -6.80 7.87
C ASN A 197 36.44 -6.72 9.32
N ASN A 198 35.28 -6.18 9.61
CA ASN A 198 34.82 -5.96 10.97
C ASN A 198 33.35 -6.33 11.13
N SER A 199 32.99 -6.84 12.29
CA SER A 199 31.62 -7.06 12.70
C SER A 199 31.22 -6.03 13.73
N TYR A 200 30.05 -5.44 13.59
CA TYR A 200 29.51 -4.46 14.52
C TYR A 200 28.12 -4.85 14.97
N THR A 201 27.87 -4.72 16.27
CA THR A 201 26.52 -4.79 16.82
C THR A 201 26.09 -3.36 17.13
N PRO A 202 24.92 -2.92 16.70
CA PRO A 202 24.37 -1.62 17.09
C PRO A 202 24.29 -1.53 18.61
N ARG A 203 24.75 -0.42 19.19
CA ARG A 203 24.80 -0.25 20.66
C ARG A 203 23.43 0.02 21.26
N ASP A 204 22.63 0.82 20.58
CA ASP A 204 21.33 1.26 21.08
C ASP A 204 20.30 0.89 20.06
N GLN A 205 19.46 -0.05 20.44
CA GLN A 205 18.29 -0.39 19.67
C GLN A 205 18.51 -0.42 18.16
N PRO A 206 17.73 -1.15 17.44
CA PRO A 206 17.97 -1.43 16.05
C PRO A 206 18.51 -0.19 15.38
N SER A 207 19.63 -0.31 14.72
CA SER A 207 20.34 0.81 14.14
C SER A 207 19.40 1.61 13.29
N GLN A 208 18.98 2.72 13.81
CA GLN A 208 18.11 3.63 13.10
C GLN A 208 18.84 4.10 11.85
N MET A 209 18.15 4.03 10.74
CA MET A 209 18.53 4.81 9.58
C MET A 209 18.53 6.26 10.01
N ALA A 210 19.69 6.92 9.98
CA ALA A 210 19.69 8.34 10.25
C ALA A 210 18.88 9.04 9.18
N PRO A 211 17.85 9.76 9.57
CA PRO A 211 17.17 10.64 8.65
C PRO A 211 18.12 11.77 8.25
N GLY A 212 18.03 12.15 7.06
CA GLY A 212 18.48 13.44 6.70
C GLY A 212 19.73 13.45 5.90
N TYR A 213 19.51 13.57 4.81
CA TYR A 213 20.08 14.28 3.69
C TYR A 213 19.22 13.92 2.48
N GLY A 214 18.00 14.44 2.49
CA GLY A 214 17.06 14.24 1.42
C GLY A 214 16.60 12.78 1.24
N THR A 215 15.73 12.57 0.31
CA THR A 215 15.18 11.27 -0.09
C THR A 215 16.20 10.39 -0.84
N SER A 216 17.45 10.81 -0.94
CA SER A 216 18.43 10.23 -1.85
C SER A 216 19.45 9.29 -1.21
N ALA A 217 19.47 9.14 0.11
CA ALA A 217 20.47 8.31 0.76
C ALA A 217 19.94 7.56 1.97
N VAL A 218 20.44 6.35 2.10
CA VAL A 218 20.24 5.46 3.25
C VAL A 218 21.51 5.44 4.06
N ARG A 219 21.44 5.74 5.34
CA ARG A 219 22.56 5.71 6.25
C ARG A 219 22.25 4.86 7.46
N PHE A 220 23.18 3.99 7.79
CA PHE A 220 23.17 3.23 9.01
C PHE A 220 24.25 3.75 9.95
N PHE A 221 23.96 3.90 11.22
CA PHE A 221 24.97 4.15 12.24
C PHE A 221 25.29 2.86 12.95
N ALA A 222 26.43 2.26 12.64
CA ALA A 222 26.84 1.02 13.28
C ALA A 222 27.44 1.23 14.68
N ASN A 223 28.14 2.32 14.91
CA ASN A 223 28.71 2.68 16.19
C ASN A 223 29.11 4.16 16.21
N ARG A 224 28.30 4.99 16.86
CA ARG A 224 28.55 6.43 16.96
C ARG A 224 29.91 6.76 17.55
N ASP A 225 30.29 6.03 18.58
CA ASP A 225 31.51 6.31 19.33
C ASP A 225 32.80 5.97 18.57
N GLN A 226 32.68 5.11 17.54
CA GLN A 226 33.80 4.74 16.68
C GLN A 226 33.78 5.45 15.33
N GLY A 227 32.81 6.32 15.09
CA GLY A 227 32.71 7.13 13.84
C GLY A 227 32.34 6.36 12.58
N TRP A 228 31.86 5.12 12.68
CA TRP A 228 31.45 4.34 11.54
C TRP A 228 30.05 4.69 11.06
N ARG A 229 29.90 4.90 9.77
CA ARG A 229 28.63 5.16 9.08
C ARG A 229 28.54 4.24 7.87
N ILE A 230 27.35 3.72 7.63
CA ILE A 230 27.09 2.74 6.56
C ILE A 230 25.89 3.20 5.77
N GLY A 231 25.88 2.95 4.49
CA GLY A 231 24.70 3.23 3.68
C GLY A 231 24.94 3.08 2.20
N PHE A 232 23.88 3.24 1.46
CA PHE A 232 23.92 3.40 0.02
C PHE A 232 22.96 4.51 -0.39
N ALA A 233 23.06 4.98 -1.61
CA ALA A 233 22.39 6.17 -2.03
C ALA A 233 21.31 5.87 -3.06
N TYR A 234 20.18 6.56 -2.91
CA TYR A 234 19.13 6.67 -3.91
C TYR A 234 19.23 8.04 -4.61
N GLY A 235 18.87 8.11 -5.89
CA GLY A 235 18.63 9.37 -6.57
C GLY A 235 19.85 10.08 -7.17
N ALA A 236 19.60 11.27 -7.68
CA ALA A 236 20.50 12.01 -8.59
C ALA A 236 21.71 12.65 -7.91
N ASP A 237 21.66 12.95 -6.63
CA ASP A 237 22.74 13.63 -5.89
C ASP A 237 24.04 12.81 -5.79
N VAL A 238 23.95 11.58 -6.21
CA VAL A 238 25.03 10.60 -6.16
C VAL A 238 25.92 10.62 -7.37
N THR A 239 25.51 11.32 -8.43
CA THR A 239 26.27 11.41 -9.69
C THR A 239 27.44 12.36 -9.61
N ARG A 240 27.39 13.36 -8.76
CA ARG A 240 28.45 14.34 -8.58
C ARG A 240 29.64 13.79 -7.78
N GLY A 241 29.53 12.57 -7.39
CA GLY A 241 30.50 12.04 -6.97
C GLY A 241 31.12 11.64 -5.76
N ASN A 242 32.22 11.75 -5.93
CA ASN A 242 33.27 11.31 -5.07
C ASN A 242 33.21 11.92 -3.66
N GLU A 243 32.50 13.00 -3.50
CA GLU A 243 32.55 13.81 -2.28
C GLU A 243 31.23 13.96 -1.54
N SER A 244 30.13 13.53 -2.13
CA SER A 244 28.84 13.56 -1.47
C SER A 244 28.80 12.60 -0.31
N SER A 245 28.39 13.09 0.85
CA SER A 245 28.18 12.27 2.06
C SER A 245 27.17 11.14 1.87
N SER A 246 26.37 11.19 0.81
CA SER A 246 25.41 10.18 0.41
C SER A 246 26.01 9.05 -0.43
N SER A 247 27.27 9.15 -0.80
CA SER A 247 27.92 8.25 -1.74
C SER A 247 28.86 7.21 -1.12
N TYR A 248 28.75 6.88 0.14
CA TYR A 248 29.56 5.87 0.79
C TYR A 248 28.73 4.69 1.34
N ILE A 249 29.30 3.49 1.37
CA ILE A 249 28.74 2.37 2.13
C ILE A 249 29.06 2.54 3.61
N TYR A 250 30.33 2.84 3.94
CA TYR A 250 30.73 3.16 5.30
C TYR A 250 31.90 4.17 5.32
N GLN A 251 32.04 4.80 6.44
CA GLN A 251 33.01 5.84 6.70
C GLN A 251 33.51 5.74 8.13
N LYS A 252 34.78 6.01 8.37
CA LYS A 252 35.38 6.10 9.69
C LYS A 252 35.90 7.51 9.96
N ASN A 253 35.61 8.05 11.16
CA ASN A 253 36.14 9.33 11.65
C ASN A 253 35.92 10.54 10.71
N GLY A 254 34.75 10.62 10.06
CA GLY A 254 34.40 11.75 9.22
C GLY A 254 35.05 11.75 7.83
N SER A 255 35.88 10.76 7.51
CA SER A 255 36.38 10.60 6.15
C SER A 255 35.31 10.06 5.22
N TYR A 256 35.06 10.72 4.11
CA TYR A 256 34.10 10.28 3.12
C TYR A 256 34.79 9.27 2.20
N GLY A 257 34.23 8.07 2.12
CA GLY A 257 34.70 7.11 1.13
C GLY A 257 34.47 7.65 -0.27
N ASN A 258 35.44 7.54 -1.14
CA ASN A 258 35.26 7.83 -2.56
C ASN A 258 34.16 6.97 -3.12
N ALA A 259 33.15 7.59 -3.63
CA ALA A 259 32.03 6.79 -3.98
C ALA A 259 31.56 7.06 -5.37
N ILE A 260 31.79 6.13 -6.21
CA ILE A 260 30.84 5.89 -7.28
C ILE A 260 29.82 4.94 -6.68
N PRO A 261 28.58 5.39 -6.58
CA PRO A 261 27.55 4.66 -5.84
C PRO A 261 26.96 3.51 -6.64
N PHE A 262 27.79 2.76 -7.37
CA PHE A 262 27.33 1.54 -8.00
C PHE A 262 27.12 0.47 -6.91
N THR A 263 25.88 0.13 -6.68
CA THR A 263 25.45 -0.78 -5.62
C THR A 263 24.79 -2.01 -6.21
N GLN A 264 25.02 -3.16 -5.59
CA GLN A 264 24.32 -4.41 -5.83
C GLN A 264 23.71 -4.91 -4.53
N VAL A 265 22.47 -5.42 -4.62
CA VAL A 265 21.73 -5.98 -3.49
C VAL A 265 21.47 -7.46 -3.74
N TYR A 266 21.85 -8.29 -2.76
CA TYR A 266 21.73 -9.74 -2.83
C TYR A 266 21.00 -10.30 -1.63
N LEU A 267 20.27 -11.40 -1.87
CA LEU A 267 19.63 -12.23 -0.84
C LEU A 267 20.08 -13.68 -1.05
N ARG A 268 20.01 -14.48 0.01
CA ARG A 268 20.33 -15.92 -0.06
C ARG A 268 19.23 -16.75 0.59
N PRO A 269 18.07 -16.93 -0.07
CA PRO A 269 17.09 -17.90 0.37
C PRO A 269 17.69 -19.30 0.20
N LYS A 270 17.77 -20.07 1.29
CA LYS A 270 18.31 -21.44 1.27
C LYS A 270 17.21 -22.44 0.96
N LEU A 271 16.50 -22.24 -0.17
CA LEU A 271 15.44 -23.09 -0.64
C LEU A 271 15.97 -24.16 -1.59
N THR A 272 15.40 -25.36 -1.45
CA THR A 272 15.61 -26.49 -2.36
C THR A 272 14.25 -26.97 -2.87
N GLN A 273 14.22 -27.80 -3.91
CA GLN A 273 12.97 -28.38 -4.42
C GLN A 273 12.20 -29.17 -3.36
N ARG A 274 12.87 -29.67 -2.33
CA ARG A 274 12.24 -30.40 -1.22
C ARG A 274 11.39 -29.47 -0.32
N ASP A 275 11.72 -28.19 -0.32
CA ASP A 275 11.03 -27.15 0.47
C ASP A 275 9.80 -26.59 -0.26
N LEU A 276 9.60 -26.99 -1.54
CA LEU A 276 8.58 -26.43 -2.41
C LEU A 276 7.39 -27.37 -2.59
N ASN A 277 6.19 -26.82 -2.53
CA ASN A 277 4.96 -27.51 -2.88
C ASN A 277 4.26 -26.76 -4.01
N PHE A 278 4.39 -27.27 -5.24
CA PHE A 278 3.66 -26.74 -6.40
C PHE A 278 2.24 -27.29 -6.39
N GLY A 279 1.27 -26.39 -6.24
CA GLY A 279 -0.14 -26.74 -6.36
C GLY A 279 -0.51 -27.24 -7.76
N GLN A 280 -1.67 -27.87 -7.90
CA GLN A 280 -2.22 -28.22 -9.21
C GLN A 280 -2.56 -26.94 -9.99
N VAL A 281 -2.20 -26.89 -11.26
CA VAL A 281 -2.66 -25.82 -12.15
C VAL A 281 -4.15 -26.04 -12.41
N GLY A 282 -4.98 -25.24 -11.77
CA GLY A 282 -6.42 -25.44 -11.70
C GLY A 282 -7.23 -24.42 -12.51
N ALA A 283 -8.23 -23.84 -11.86
CA ALA A 283 -9.15 -22.87 -12.42
C ALA A 283 -8.45 -21.60 -12.93
N ALA A 284 -9.14 -20.84 -13.77
CA ALA A 284 -8.72 -19.50 -14.16
C ALA A 284 -8.51 -18.62 -12.92
N ALA A 285 -7.44 -17.86 -12.89
CA ALA A 285 -7.14 -16.98 -11.78
C ALA A 285 -6.49 -15.69 -12.25
N SER A 286 -6.92 -14.58 -11.64
CA SER A 286 -6.07 -13.43 -11.49
C SER A 286 -5.29 -13.61 -10.18
N ASN A 287 -3.97 -13.57 -10.25
CA ASN A 287 -3.14 -13.58 -9.04
C ASN A 287 -3.06 -12.19 -8.40
N ARG A 288 -3.79 -11.20 -8.95
CA ARG A 288 -3.76 -9.82 -8.51
C ARG A 288 -5.10 -9.45 -7.90
N ARG A 289 -5.04 -8.71 -6.82
CA ARG A 289 -6.21 -8.03 -6.26
C ARG A 289 -6.63 -6.89 -7.21
N ALA A 290 -7.92 -6.62 -7.29
CA ALA A 290 -8.46 -5.48 -8.03
C ALA A 290 -8.08 -4.17 -7.33
N LEU A 291 -6.84 -3.73 -7.51
CA LEU A 291 -6.31 -2.45 -7.05
C LEU A 291 -6.17 -1.49 -8.22
N PRO A 292 -6.15 -0.18 -7.98
CA PRO A 292 -5.78 0.78 -9.01
C PRO A 292 -4.30 0.62 -9.42
N ASN A 293 -3.98 1.07 -10.63
CA ASN A 293 -2.59 1.27 -11.01
C ASN A 293 -1.95 2.37 -10.15
N SER A 294 -0.64 2.28 -9.89
CA SER A 294 0.08 3.32 -9.15
C SER A 294 0.44 4.55 -10.00
N TYR A 295 0.28 4.46 -11.32
CA TYR A 295 0.45 5.60 -12.23
C TYR A 295 -0.90 6.27 -12.46
N SER A 296 -0.94 7.58 -12.26
CA SER A 296 -2.15 8.36 -12.50
C SER A 296 -2.48 8.44 -14.00
N MET A 297 -3.77 8.47 -14.30
CA MET A 297 -4.28 8.68 -15.66
C MET A 297 -3.86 10.07 -16.18
N PRO A 298 -3.80 10.27 -17.50
CA PRO A 298 -3.52 11.58 -18.08
C PRO A 298 -4.50 12.65 -17.60
N VAL A 299 -3.96 13.80 -17.19
CA VAL A 299 -4.77 14.94 -16.76
C VAL A 299 -5.47 15.55 -17.98
N ARG A 300 -6.79 15.69 -17.91
CA ARG A 300 -7.60 16.41 -18.90
C ARG A 300 -7.96 17.80 -18.37
N TRP A 301 -8.51 17.83 -17.16
CA TRP A 301 -8.85 19.03 -16.43
C TRP A 301 -8.32 18.93 -15.00
N ARG A 302 -8.11 20.07 -14.37
CA ARG A 302 -7.66 20.24 -12.99
C ARG A 302 -8.30 21.46 -12.37
N THR A 303 -8.30 21.57 -11.06
CA THR A 303 -8.69 22.80 -10.37
C THR A 303 -7.54 23.84 -10.39
N SER A 304 -7.81 25.05 -9.91
CA SER A 304 -6.79 26.07 -9.71
C SER A 304 -5.94 25.80 -8.46
N GLU A 305 -4.69 26.25 -8.47
CA GLU A 305 -3.85 26.37 -7.26
C GLU A 305 -4.23 27.62 -6.41
N GLN A 306 -5.29 28.29 -6.77
CA GLN A 306 -5.82 29.46 -6.07
C GLN A 306 -7.14 29.09 -5.43
N THR A 307 -7.31 29.42 -4.13
CA THR A 307 -8.59 29.28 -3.42
C THR A 307 -9.55 30.38 -3.84
N ALA A 308 -10.82 30.06 -3.98
CA ALA A 308 -11.88 31.04 -4.30
C ALA A 308 -12.20 31.94 -3.11
N SER A 309 -12.08 31.42 -1.90
CA SER A 309 -12.27 32.19 -0.65
C SER A 309 -11.11 33.14 -0.33
N GLY A 310 -9.96 32.97 -0.96
CA GLY A 310 -8.72 33.67 -0.61
C GLY A 310 -8.10 33.22 0.72
N LYS A 311 -8.68 32.23 1.39
CA LYS A 311 -8.16 31.66 2.64
C LYS A 311 -7.09 30.61 2.36
N VAL A 312 -6.09 30.54 3.22
CA VAL A 312 -5.05 29.53 3.20
C VAL A 312 -5.08 28.82 4.56
N GLY A 313 -5.39 27.54 4.55
CA GLY A 313 -5.45 26.72 5.76
C GLY A 313 -5.78 25.28 5.41
N GLU A 314 -5.51 24.39 6.31
CA GLU A 314 -5.75 22.95 6.13
C GLU A 314 -7.21 22.64 5.75
N MET A 315 -8.15 23.35 6.35
CA MET A 315 -9.57 23.19 6.05
C MET A 315 -10.03 23.88 4.75
N ASN A 316 -9.14 24.54 4.00
CA ASN A 316 -9.42 25.22 2.74
C ASN A 316 -8.68 24.56 1.58
N THR A 317 -8.97 23.29 1.35
CA THR A 317 -8.36 22.49 0.27
C THR A 317 -9.05 22.72 -1.07
N TYR A 318 -8.31 22.49 -2.16
CA TYR A 318 -8.84 22.67 -3.52
C TYR A 318 -10.01 21.71 -3.79
N VAL A 319 -9.87 20.44 -3.38
CA VAL A 319 -10.95 19.44 -3.44
C VAL A 319 -11.08 18.80 -2.06
N GLN A 320 -12.32 18.71 -1.56
CA GLN A 320 -12.62 18.16 -0.24
C GLN A 320 -13.78 17.17 -0.26
N ALA A 321 -14.43 17.02 -1.40
CA ALA A 321 -15.50 16.04 -1.58
C ALA A 321 -15.59 15.60 -3.04
N ILE A 322 -15.87 14.32 -3.26
CA ILE A 322 -16.02 13.70 -4.59
C ILE A 322 -17.20 12.73 -4.55
N THR A 323 -18.08 12.77 -5.56
CA THR A 323 -19.14 11.79 -5.76
C THR A 323 -19.50 11.67 -7.24
N GLN A 324 -20.33 10.70 -7.59
CA GLN A 324 -20.77 10.48 -8.97
C GLN A 324 -22.31 10.41 -9.07
N VAL A 325 -22.87 11.11 -10.06
CA VAL A 325 -24.28 10.94 -10.49
C VAL A 325 -24.29 10.64 -11.98
N GLY A 326 -24.82 9.49 -12.36
CA GLY A 326 -24.78 9.04 -13.78
C GLY A 326 -23.36 8.95 -14.31
N ASP A 327 -23.09 9.57 -15.44
CA ASP A 327 -21.76 9.60 -16.07
C ASP A 327 -20.92 10.84 -15.67
N THR A 328 -21.32 11.56 -14.63
CA THR A 328 -20.61 12.75 -14.15
C THR A 328 -20.03 12.52 -12.75
N VAL A 329 -18.74 12.66 -12.61
CA VAL A 329 -18.04 12.75 -11.33
C VAL A 329 -17.89 14.22 -10.93
N PHE A 330 -18.32 14.55 -9.73
CA PHE A 330 -18.29 15.91 -9.18
C PHE A 330 -17.17 16.06 -8.19
N THR A 331 -16.48 17.21 -8.23
CA THR A 331 -15.48 17.59 -7.21
C THR A 331 -15.91 18.90 -6.56
N GLY A 332 -15.99 18.90 -5.24
CA GLY A 332 -16.31 20.07 -4.41
C GLY A 332 -15.12 20.49 -3.54
N GLY A 333 -14.93 21.79 -3.32
CA GLY A 333 -13.86 22.31 -2.48
C GLY A 333 -13.76 23.83 -2.47
N ASP A 334 -12.52 24.36 -2.42
CA ASP A 334 -12.23 25.81 -2.41
C ASP A 334 -11.28 26.20 -3.57
N PHE A 335 -11.69 25.93 -4.80
CA PHE A 335 -10.93 26.32 -6.00
C PHE A 335 -11.60 27.50 -6.72
N ALA A 336 -10.78 28.38 -7.31
CA ALA A 336 -11.23 29.61 -7.93
C ALA A 336 -11.65 29.46 -9.41
N TYR A 337 -11.14 28.44 -10.11
CA TYR A 337 -11.47 28.12 -11.50
C TYR A 337 -11.04 26.70 -11.82
N VAL A 338 -11.45 26.18 -12.97
CA VAL A 338 -10.93 24.93 -13.53
C VAL A 338 -10.11 25.22 -14.80
N GLU A 339 -9.08 24.41 -15.05
CA GLU A 339 -8.14 24.59 -16.15
C GLU A 339 -7.89 23.27 -16.88
N SER A 340 -7.96 23.28 -18.20
CA SER A 340 -7.61 22.10 -19.01
C SER A 340 -6.11 21.85 -19.04
N ALA A 341 -5.71 20.66 -19.47
CA ALA A 341 -4.29 20.33 -19.68
C ALA A 341 -3.59 21.29 -20.66
N ASN A 342 -4.33 21.86 -21.61
CA ASN A 342 -3.83 22.79 -22.62
C ASN A 342 -3.87 24.27 -22.15
N GLY A 343 -4.28 24.54 -20.91
CA GLY A 343 -4.28 25.90 -20.34
C GLY A 343 -5.59 26.69 -20.57
N GLU A 344 -6.64 26.07 -21.13
CA GLU A 344 -7.96 26.71 -21.20
C GLU A 344 -8.54 26.85 -19.79
N ARG A 345 -9.01 28.04 -19.41
CA ARG A 345 -9.62 28.30 -18.10
C ARG A 345 -11.11 28.57 -18.23
N VAL A 346 -11.87 27.94 -17.33
CA VAL A 346 -13.30 28.17 -17.15
C VAL A 346 -13.53 28.71 -15.74
N ASN A 347 -14.21 29.84 -15.65
CA ASN A 347 -14.54 30.48 -14.37
C ASN A 347 -15.67 29.71 -13.67
N GLN A 348 -15.32 28.59 -13.07
CA GLN A 348 -16.19 27.75 -12.27
C GLN A 348 -15.54 27.50 -10.93
N GLN A 349 -16.20 27.96 -9.87
CA GLN A 349 -15.68 27.96 -8.50
C GLN A 349 -16.39 26.90 -7.65
N TYR A 350 -15.68 26.35 -6.68
CA TYR A 350 -16.17 25.50 -5.61
C TYR A 350 -16.71 24.14 -6.04
N LEU A 351 -17.41 24.00 -7.16
CA LEU A 351 -18.03 22.75 -7.63
C LEU A 351 -17.91 22.61 -9.14
N ALA A 352 -17.39 21.48 -9.61
CA ALA A 352 -17.29 21.15 -11.03
C ALA A 352 -17.63 19.69 -11.28
N GLY A 353 -18.15 19.39 -12.46
CA GLY A 353 -18.46 18.03 -12.92
C GLY A 353 -17.56 17.62 -14.08
N TYR A 354 -17.14 16.36 -14.10
CA TYR A 354 -16.31 15.77 -15.14
C TYR A 354 -16.92 14.47 -15.65
N ASN A 355 -16.85 14.25 -16.95
CA ASN A 355 -17.31 13.00 -17.53
C ASN A 355 -16.45 11.83 -17.03
N VAL A 356 -17.06 10.77 -16.55
CA VAL A 356 -16.39 9.63 -15.89
C VAL A 356 -15.39 8.91 -16.81
N ASP A 357 -15.72 8.78 -18.11
CA ASP A 357 -14.88 8.07 -19.08
C ASP A 357 -13.72 8.97 -19.58
N SER A 358 -14.06 10.14 -20.11
CA SER A 358 -13.08 11.01 -20.74
C SER A 358 -12.32 11.92 -19.78
N GLY A 359 -12.89 12.23 -18.62
CA GLY A 359 -12.37 13.23 -17.68
C GLY A 359 -12.51 14.67 -18.18
N GLU A 360 -13.31 14.90 -19.21
CA GLU A 360 -13.61 16.22 -19.74
C GLU A 360 -14.62 16.98 -18.86
N LEU A 361 -14.48 18.31 -18.80
CA LEU A 361 -15.36 19.17 -18.03
C LEU A 361 -16.80 19.12 -18.60
N VAL A 362 -17.79 18.88 -17.75
CA VAL A 362 -19.21 18.95 -18.10
C VAL A 362 -19.66 20.41 -18.08
N ARG A 363 -19.66 21.06 -19.24
CA ARG A 363 -19.89 22.50 -19.40
C ARG A 363 -21.35 22.93 -19.19
N SER A 364 -22.30 22.00 -19.20
CA SER A 364 -23.71 22.27 -18.88
C SER A 364 -23.97 22.44 -17.39
N PHE A 365 -23.06 21.96 -16.53
CA PHE A 365 -23.18 22.02 -15.09
C PHE A 365 -22.40 23.22 -14.56
N THR A 366 -23.10 24.33 -14.30
CA THR A 366 -22.48 25.63 -13.94
C THR A 366 -23.09 26.30 -12.72
N PRO A 367 -23.27 25.61 -11.57
CA PRO A 367 -23.78 26.24 -10.36
C PRO A 367 -22.80 27.28 -9.84
N LYS A 368 -23.34 28.37 -9.23
CA LYS A 368 -22.54 29.46 -8.66
C LYS A 368 -22.71 29.48 -7.14
N PHE A 369 -21.66 29.17 -6.44
CA PHE A 369 -21.58 29.19 -4.98
C PHE A 369 -20.85 30.44 -4.47
N ASN A 370 -21.16 30.89 -3.25
CA ASN A 370 -20.43 31.97 -2.57
C ASN A 370 -19.55 31.51 -1.40
N GLY A 371 -19.33 30.20 -1.26
CA GLY A 371 -18.51 29.64 -0.20
C GLY A 371 -18.10 28.19 -0.47
N GLN A 372 -17.13 27.73 0.31
CA GLN A 372 -16.51 26.41 0.18
C GLN A 372 -17.52 25.26 0.32
N ILE A 373 -17.37 24.27 -0.53
CA ILE A 373 -18.06 22.98 -0.43
C ILE A 373 -17.19 22.01 0.38
N LYS A 374 -17.82 21.29 1.32
CA LYS A 374 -17.16 20.34 2.21
C LYS A 374 -17.69 18.90 2.09
N ALA A 375 -18.91 18.75 1.57
CA ALA A 375 -19.50 17.44 1.34
C ALA A 375 -20.41 17.48 0.12
N ILE A 376 -20.40 16.44 -0.67
CA ILE A 376 -21.32 16.20 -1.78
C ILE A 376 -21.74 14.74 -1.76
N GLU A 377 -23.02 14.48 -2.11
CA GLU A 377 -23.55 13.13 -2.10
C GLU A 377 -24.57 12.94 -3.22
N ALA A 378 -24.51 11.80 -3.89
CA ALA A 378 -25.46 11.44 -4.94
C ALA A 378 -26.82 11.08 -4.38
N LEU A 379 -27.88 11.65 -4.93
CA LEU A 379 -29.26 11.32 -4.59
C LEU A 379 -29.99 10.64 -5.76
N PRO A 380 -30.99 9.78 -5.49
CA PRO A 380 -31.83 9.21 -6.53
C PRO A 380 -32.51 10.31 -7.37
N GLY A 381 -32.74 10.02 -8.66
CA GLY A 381 -33.44 10.94 -9.57
C GLY A 381 -32.56 12.07 -10.13
N ASN A 382 -31.30 11.77 -10.43
CA ASN A 382 -30.35 12.71 -11.05
C ASN A 382 -30.12 13.97 -10.23
N ARG A 383 -29.94 13.82 -8.92
CA ARG A 383 -29.78 14.89 -7.96
C ARG A 383 -28.45 14.80 -7.21
N LEU A 384 -27.92 15.95 -6.81
CA LEU A 384 -26.71 16.11 -6.06
C LEU A 384 -27.00 16.90 -4.78
N ALA A 385 -26.81 16.29 -3.61
CA ALA A 385 -26.81 16.99 -2.34
C ALA A 385 -25.44 17.66 -2.15
N VAL A 386 -25.44 18.92 -1.72
CA VAL A 386 -24.23 19.72 -1.52
C VAL A 386 -24.28 20.39 -0.14
N GLY A 387 -23.24 20.18 0.65
CA GLY A 387 -23.05 20.77 1.97
C GLY A 387 -21.76 21.58 2.07
N GLY A 388 -21.73 22.59 2.94
CA GLY A 388 -20.52 23.40 3.09
C GLY A 388 -20.66 24.64 3.96
N GLU A 389 -19.92 25.69 3.58
CA GLU A 389 -19.90 27.01 4.26
C GLU A 389 -20.70 28.10 3.51
N PHE A 390 -21.21 27.77 2.33
CA PHE A 390 -21.94 28.73 1.48
C PHE A 390 -23.28 29.15 2.07
N THR A 391 -23.72 30.37 1.72
CA THR A 391 -25.02 30.92 2.10
C THR A 391 -25.89 31.29 0.90
N GLN A 392 -25.34 31.19 -0.31
CA GLN A 392 -26.02 31.43 -1.57
C GLN A 392 -25.61 30.47 -2.65
N VAL A 393 -26.57 30.05 -3.48
CA VAL A 393 -26.35 29.26 -4.69
C VAL A 393 -27.17 29.85 -5.83
N ASN A 394 -26.56 30.10 -6.99
CA ASN A 394 -27.20 30.72 -8.16
C ASN A 394 -27.93 32.05 -7.82
N GLY A 395 -27.37 32.82 -6.90
CA GLY A 395 -27.96 34.08 -6.40
C GLY A 395 -29.16 33.92 -5.46
N GLN A 396 -29.56 32.68 -5.14
CA GLN A 396 -30.64 32.38 -4.19
C GLN A 396 -30.06 32.06 -2.81
N PRO A 397 -30.71 32.40 -1.69
CA PRO A 397 -30.33 31.99 -0.37
C PRO A 397 -30.27 30.44 -0.26
N ALA A 398 -29.21 29.94 0.36
CA ALA A 398 -29.03 28.52 0.66
C ALA A 398 -28.26 28.40 1.99
N ASN A 399 -28.92 27.86 3.00
CA ASN A 399 -28.34 27.79 4.34
C ASN A 399 -27.46 26.56 4.51
N HIS A 400 -26.25 26.62 4.00
CA HIS A 400 -25.17 25.63 4.11
C HIS A 400 -25.48 24.25 3.52
N PHE A 401 -26.64 24.10 2.90
CA PHE A 401 -27.10 22.87 2.25
C PHE A 401 -28.01 23.19 1.07
N VAL A 402 -27.90 22.44 -0.02
CA VAL A 402 -28.78 22.55 -1.19
C VAL A 402 -28.80 21.22 -1.93
N ILE A 403 -29.91 20.95 -2.63
CA ILE A 403 -30.00 19.88 -3.61
C ILE A 403 -30.07 20.48 -5.01
N LEU A 404 -29.22 19.98 -5.91
CA LEU A 404 -29.11 20.43 -7.30
C LEU A 404 -29.56 19.34 -8.26
N ASN A 405 -30.05 19.76 -9.42
CA ASN A 405 -30.09 18.91 -10.60
C ASN A 405 -28.66 18.65 -11.06
N ALA A 406 -28.25 17.37 -11.13
CA ALA A 406 -26.88 16.98 -11.43
C ALA A 406 -26.45 17.23 -12.90
N THR A 407 -27.40 17.50 -13.81
CA THR A 407 -27.07 17.85 -15.21
C THR A 407 -26.87 19.35 -15.41
N THR A 408 -27.68 20.19 -14.76
CA THR A 408 -27.72 21.63 -15.02
C THR A 408 -27.08 22.47 -13.93
N GLY A 409 -27.02 21.97 -12.69
CA GLY A 409 -26.59 22.75 -11.51
C GLY A 409 -27.69 23.68 -10.98
N GLU A 410 -28.93 23.57 -11.46
CA GLU A 410 -30.05 24.32 -10.93
C GLU A 410 -30.52 23.75 -9.58
N ILE A 411 -31.04 24.63 -8.72
CA ILE A 411 -31.59 24.24 -7.41
C ILE A 411 -32.88 23.43 -7.62
N ASP A 412 -32.94 22.24 -7.04
CA ASP A 412 -34.17 21.46 -6.96
C ASP A 412 -35.11 22.06 -5.88
N LYS A 413 -36.09 22.82 -6.32
CA LYS A 413 -37.03 23.52 -5.46
C LYS A 413 -38.03 22.61 -4.73
N THR A 414 -38.03 21.32 -5.03
CA THR A 414 -38.88 20.35 -4.30
C THR A 414 -38.33 20.02 -2.92
N TRP A 415 -37.09 20.44 -2.64
CA TRP A 415 -36.42 20.26 -1.38
C TRP A 415 -36.19 21.61 -0.67
N ASP A 416 -36.82 21.78 0.48
CA ASP A 416 -36.66 22.95 1.36
C ASP A 416 -36.02 22.53 2.68
N ILE A 417 -34.73 22.15 2.60
CA ILE A 417 -33.93 21.78 3.74
C ILE A 417 -33.04 22.97 4.13
N GLN A 418 -33.06 23.34 5.42
CA GLN A 418 -32.27 24.45 5.92
C GLN A 418 -31.45 23.98 7.14
N ILE A 419 -30.17 24.32 7.15
CA ILE A 419 -29.24 24.00 8.22
C ILE A 419 -28.79 25.29 8.88
N GLU A 420 -28.98 25.40 10.20
CA GLU A 420 -28.68 26.63 10.96
C GLU A 420 -27.82 26.33 12.18
N ARG A 421 -27.03 27.31 12.56
CA ARG A 421 -26.39 27.36 13.87
C ARG A 421 -26.79 28.63 14.60
N ARG A 422 -27.57 28.49 15.65
CA ARG A 422 -28.02 29.63 16.48
C ARG A 422 -26.99 29.95 17.56
N SER A 423 -25.82 30.44 17.12
CA SER A 423 -24.71 30.89 17.95
C SER A 423 -23.86 31.89 17.13
N SER A 424 -22.83 32.46 17.74
CA SER A 424 -21.91 33.40 17.07
C SER A 424 -21.08 32.81 15.92
N ALA A 425 -20.95 31.47 15.83
CA ALA A 425 -20.22 30.83 14.77
C ALA A 425 -21.14 30.38 13.61
N ALA A 426 -20.64 30.39 12.39
CA ALA A 426 -21.38 29.95 11.21
C ALA A 426 -21.67 28.44 11.29
N ALA A 427 -22.79 28.03 10.69
CA ALA A 427 -23.04 26.61 10.45
C ALA A 427 -22.13 26.04 9.35
N GLN A 428 -21.91 24.75 9.41
CA GLN A 428 -21.18 24.00 8.38
C GLN A 428 -21.77 22.61 8.27
N VAL A 429 -22.03 22.15 7.04
CA VAL A 429 -22.27 20.75 6.73
C VAL A 429 -20.94 20.16 6.27
N LYS A 430 -20.48 19.11 6.94
CA LYS A 430 -19.13 18.55 6.72
C LYS A 430 -19.14 17.15 6.15
N THR A 431 -20.21 16.40 6.34
CA THR A 431 -20.35 15.05 5.84
C THR A 431 -21.79 14.75 5.46
N LEU A 432 -21.97 14.01 4.39
CA LEU A 432 -23.23 13.53 3.86
C LEU A 432 -23.09 12.06 3.52
N GLN A 433 -24.13 11.26 3.75
CA GLN A 433 -24.20 9.88 3.31
C GLN A 433 -25.63 9.48 3.02
N VAL A 434 -25.87 8.86 1.89
CA VAL A 434 -27.13 8.17 1.55
C VAL A 434 -27.06 6.73 1.98
N GLN A 435 -27.98 6.30 2.84
CA GLN A 435 -28.13 4.91 3.21
C GLN A 435 -29.59 4.56 3.48
N ASP A 436 -30.07 3.46 2.89
CA ASP A 436 -31.39 2.85 3.14
C ASP A 436 -32.56 3.85 3.19
N GLY A 437 -32.67 4.68 2.15
CA GLY A 437 -33.77 5.66 2.03
C GLY A 437 -33.62 6.92 2.88
N TYR A 438 -32.47 7.14 3.48
CA TYR A 438 -32.15 8.34 4.27
C TYR A 438 -30.92 9.05 3.73
N LEU A 439 -30.90 10.37 3.86
CA LEU A 439 -29.71 11.22 3.78
C LEU A 439 -29.28 11.58 5.19
N TYR A 440 -28.14 11.07 5.62
CA TYR A 440 -27.46 11.46 6.87
C TYR A 440 -26.67 12.74 6.66
N ILE A 441 -26.73 13.63 7.62
CA ILE A 441 -26.06 14.94 7.60
C ILE A 441 -25.29 15.12 8.90
N GLY A 442 -23.99 15.35 8.80
CA GLY A 442 -23.12 15.68 9.92
C GLY A 442 -22.44 17.03 9.74
N GLY A 443 -22.10 17.68 10.85
CA GLY A 443 -21.42 18.97 10.78
C GLY A 443 -21.41 19.77 12.07
N ASN A 444 -21.31 21.09 11.92
CA ASN A 444 -21.31 22.07 12.99
C ASN A 444 -22.57 22.92 12.90
N PHE A 445 -23.68 22.36 13.33
CA PHE A 445 -25.00 23.03 13.31
C PHE A 445 -25.81 22.70 14.56
N THR A 446 -26.91 23.44 14.77
CA THR A 446 -27.80 23.26 15.95
C THR A 446 -29.28 23.08 15.59
N HIS A 447 -29.70 23.44 14.38
CA HIS A 447 -31.09 23.35 13.95
C HIS A 447 -31.18 22.89 12.49
N VAL A 448 -32.19 22.09 12.20
CA VAL A 448 -32.49 21.56 10.86
C VAL A 448 -33.99 21.74 10.56
N LYS A 449 -34.29 22.12 9.33
CA LYS A 449 -35.63 22.14 8.75
C LYS A 449 -35.69 21.14 7.59
N GLY A 450 -36.74 20.38 7.49
CA GLY A 450 -37.08 19.56 6.31
C GLY A 450 -38.38 20.05 5.67
N ASN A 451 -38.74 19.44 4.53
CA ASN A 451 -39.91 19.85 3.70
C ASN A 451 -41.21 20.02 4.49
N THR A 452 -41.48 19.16 5.46
CA THR A 452 -42.74 19.15 6.23
C THR A 452 -42.74 20.09 7.41
N SER A 453 -41.61 20.77 7.68
CA SER A 453 -41.45 21.66 8.82
C SER A 453 -41.63 23.13 8.41
N LYS A 454 -42.32 23.94 9.23
CA LYS A 454 -42.39 25.38 9.01
C LYS A 454 -41.12 26.11 9.41
N ASN A 455 -40.49 25.69 10.50
CA ASN A 455 -39.30 26.31 11.08
C ASN A 455 -38.23 25.26 11.39
N PRO A 456 -36.94 25.63 11.40
CA PRO A 456 -35.87 24.76 11.87
C PRO A 456 -36.07 24.40 13.36
N ALA A 457 -35.92 23.11 13.65
CA ALA A 457 -35.97 22.57 15.01
C ALA A 457 -34.60 22.06 15.47
N TYR A 458 -34.42 21.92 16.76
CA TYR A 458 -33.16 21.58 17.38
C TYR A 458 -32.69 20.16 16.96
N ALA A 459 -31.52 20.12 16.34
CA ALA A 459 -30.79 18.92 15.99
C ALA A 459 -29.31 19.28 15.96
N ARG A 460 -28.52 18.86 16.95
CA ARG A 460 -27.17 19.32 17.13
C ARG A 460 -26.15 18.32 16.56
N GLY A 461 -25.41 18.77 15.55
CA GLY A 461 -24.26 18.04 14.96
C GLY A 461 -24.63 16.89 14.03
N GLY A 462 -25.83 16.32 14.14
CA GLY A 462 -26.29 15.22 13.31
C GLY A 462 -27.80 15.25 13.07
N ALA A 463 -28.22 14.86 11.87
CA ALA A 463 -29.62 14.69 11.47
C ALA A 463 -29.73 13.68 10.33
N ARG A 464 -30.92 13.13 10.10
CA ARG A 464 -31.20 12.39 8.87
C ARG A 464 -32.54 12.83 8.24
N ILE A 465 -32.54 12.86 6.92
CA ILE A 465 -33.66 13.27 6.09
C ILE A 465 -34.19 12.06 5.34
N LYS A 466 -35.50 11.85 5.32
CA LYS A 466 -36.11 10.81 4.51
C LYS A 466 -36.07 11.20 3.04
N LEU A 467 -35.57 10.35 2.20
CA LEU A 467 -35.50 10.58 0.75
C LEU A 467 -36.87 10.51 0.06
N SER A 468 -37.87 9.93 0.72
CA SER A 468 -39.23 9.79 0.18
C SER A 468 -40.00 11.10 0.11
N ASP A 469 -39.79 12.00 1.08
CA ASP A 469 -40.60 13.23 1.24
C ASP A 469 -39.82 14.47 1.71
N GLY A 470 -38.52 14.33 1.96
CA GLY A 470 -37.66 15.41 2.47
C GLY A 470 -37.92 15.78 3.91
N SER A 471 -38.68 14.99 4.67
CA SER A 471 -38.91 15.26 6.10
C SER A 471 -37.71 14.86 6.95
N VAL A 472 -37.50 15.61 8.04
CA VAL A 472 -36.51 15.20 9.06
C VAL A 472 -37.09 14.02 9.85
N ASP A 473 -36.26 12.95 9.99
CA ASP A 473 -36.62 11.85 10.88
C ASP A 473 -36.30 12.20 12.34
N TRP A 474 -37.31 12.73 13.04
CA TRP A 474 -37.18 13.17 14.44
C TRP A 474 -37.00 12.02 15.44
N LYS A 475 -37.15 10.77 15.04
CA LYS A 475 -36.81 9.61 15.88
C LYS A 475 -35.30 9.43 16.00
N TRP A 476 -34.58 9.69 14.92
CA TRP A 476 -33.13 9.64 14.89
C TRP A 476 -32.55 11.05 15.06
N ARG A 477 -32.23 11.42 16.28
CA ARG A 477 -31.79 12.77 16.65
C ARG A 477 -30.64 12.73 17.66
N PRO A 478 -29.44 12.42 17.24
CA PRO A 478 -28.26 12.52 18.10
C PRO A 478 -28.01 13.96 18.49
N LYS A 479 -27.49 14.16 19.69
CA LYS A 479 -27.17 15.50 20.21
C LYS A 479 -25.70 15.54 20.57
N PHE A 480 -24.86 15.74 19.55
CA PHE A 480 -23.44 15.88 19.78
C PHE A 480 -23.10 17.22 20.46
N ASN A 481 -22.17 17.21 21.44
CA ASN A 481 -21.73 18.45 22.07
C ASN A 481 -20.67 19.20 21.25
N GLY A 482 -20.23 18.68 20.12
CA GLY A 482 -19.20 19.24 19.20
C GLY A 482 -19.48 18.98 17.73
N THR A 483 -18.48 19.19 16.90
CA THR A 483 -18.56 19.04 15.44
C THR A 483 -18.48 17.57 15.05
N VAL A 484 -19.30 17.15 14.09
CA VAL A 484 -19.22 15.86 13.39
C VAL A 484 -18.53 16.11 12.05
N ASN A 485 -17.43 15.39 11.79
CA ASN A 485 -16.64 15.49 10.56
C ASN A 485 -17.01 14.38 9.58
N GLY A 486 -17.16 13.15 10.08
CA GLY A 486 -17.55 11.96 9.31
C GLY A 486 -18.78 11.29 9.93
N ILE A 487 -19.67 10.75 9.12
CA ILE A 487 -20.81 9.94 9.52
C ILE A 487 -20.97 8.79 8.53
N ASN A 488 -21.15 7.58 9.07
CA ASN A 488 -21.32 6.40 8.23
C ASN A 488 -22.31 5.41 8.86
N ALA A 489 -23.41 5.17 8.16
CA ALA A 489 -24.42 4.20 8.53
C ALA A 489 -24.10 2.84 7.92
N ALA A 490 -24.29 1.78 8.70
CA ALA A 490 -24.18 0.41 8.23
C ALA A 490 -25.14 0.13 7.08
N ALA A 491 -24.78 -0.82 6.19
CA ALA A 491 -25.57 -1.15 5.02
C ALA A 491 -27.02 -1.60 5.36
N ASP A 492 -27.19 -2.23 6.51
CA ASP A 492 -28.50 -2.66 7.05
C ASP A 492 -29.16 -1.60 7.95
N ASN A 493 -28.56 -0.42 8.05
CA ASN A 493 -28.98 0.69 8.88
C ASN A 493 -29.14 0.35 10.38
N SER A 494 -28.53 -0.75 10.84
CA SER A 494 -28.59 -1.19 12.24
C SER A 494 -27.78 -0.27 13.16
N THR A 495 -26.66 0.25 12.68
CA THR A 495 -25.75 1.14 13.41
C THR A 495 -25.35 2.33 12.57
N VAL A 496 -25.06 3.45 13.21
CA VAL A 496 -24.48 4.65 12.59
C VAL A 496 -23.24 5.03 13.39
N HIS A 497 -22.13 5.20 12.71
CA HIS A 497 -20.87 5.61 13.31
C HIS A 497 -20.62 7.09 13.01
N ALA A 498 -20.02 7.81 13.94
CA ALA A 498 -19.67 9.20 13.78
C ALA A 498 -18.26 9.49 14.29
N ALA A 499 -17.53 10.32 13.54
CA ALA A 499 -16.21 10.82 13.85
C ALA A 499 -16.23 12.35 13.94
N GLY A 500 -15.42 12.93 14.84
CA GLY A 500 -15.40 14.39 14.91
C GLY A 500 -14.63 14.98 16.09
N TYR A 501 -15.04 16.18 16.48
CA TYR A 501 -14.54 16.90 17.64
C TYR A 501 -15.67 17.11 18.65
N PHE A 502 -16.01 16.05 19.33
CA PHE A 502 -17.02 16.00 20.39
C PHE A 502 -16.51 15.11 21.53
N SER A 503 -17.12 15.22 22.69
CA SER A 503 -16.83 14.39 23.86
C SER A 503 -18.07 13.72 24.44
N GLU A 504 -19.25 14.02 23.87
CA GLU A 504 -20.54 13.55 24.35
C GLU A 504 -21.55 13.49 23.20
N VAL A 505 -22.42 12.50 23.24
CA VAL A 505 -23.60 12.38 22.39
C VAL A 505 -24.80 11.98 23.23
N SER A 506 -25.91 12.76 23.15
CA SER A 506 -27.16 12.51 23.88
C SER A 506 -27.00 12.29 25.40
N GLY A 507 -26.01 12.95 26.03
CA GLY A 507 -25.72 12.84 27.46
C GLY A 507 -24.78 11.67 27.83
N SER A 508 -24.37 10.84 26.87
CA SER A 508 -23.42 9.78 27.08
C SER A 508 -22.02 10.20 26.65
N SER A 509 -21.01 9.78 27.40
CA SER A 509 -19.60 10.02 27.02
C SER A 509 -19.27 9.35 25.69
N ALA A 510 -18.70 10.12 24.76
CA ALA A 510 -18.26 9.64 23.45
C ALA A 510 -17.09 10.52 22.97
N PHE A 511 -15.88 10.08 23.23
CA PHE A 511 -14.71 10.88 22.94
C PHE A 511 -14.31 10.71 21.47
N ARG A 512 -14.61 11.68 20.60
CA ARG A 512 -14.24 11.80 19.17
C ARG A 512 -14.86 10.76 18.22
N LEU A 513 -15.22 9.60 18.72
CA LEU A 513 -15.92 8.55 17.99
C LEU A 513 -17.19 8.16 18.74
N ALA A 514 -18.23 7.86 18.00
CA ALA A 514 -19.50 7.39 18.54
C ALA A 514 -20.08 6.28 17.67
N ALA A 515 -20.71 5.32 18.32
CA ALA A 515 -21.59 4.35 17.68
C ALA A 515 -23.01 4.58 18.18
N LEU A 516 -23.98 4.61 17.29
CA LEU A 516 -25.38 4.92 17.55
C LEU A 516 -26.28 3.82 17.00
N ASN A 517 -27.38 3.57 17.67
CA ASN A 517 -28.44 2.73 17.13
C ASN A 517 -29.05 3.40 15.88
N GLY A 518 -29.18 2.66 14.80
CA GLY A 518 -29.73 3.16 13.55
C GLY A 518 -31.22 3.52 13.61
N ALA A 519 -31.99 2.93 14.53
CA ALA A 519 -33.41 3.21 14.66
C ALA A 519 -33.71 4.57 15.34
N ASP A 520 -32.98 4.93 16.42
CA ASP A 520 -33.33 6.02 17.31
C ASP A 520 -32.15 6.90 17.80
N ALA A 521 -30.95 6.64 17.29
CA ALA A 521 -29.71 7.31 17.69
C ALA A 521 -29.33 7.11 19.17
N THR A 522 -29.82 6.06 19.84
CA THR A 522 -29.36 5.70 21.17
C THR A 522 -27.87 5.36 21.12
N PRO A 523 -27.02 5.96 21.99
CA PRO A 523 -25.60 5.64 22.02
C PRO A 523 -25.33 4.17 22.35
N ILE A 524 -24.43 3.56 21.57
CA ILE A 524 -23.85 2.24 21.81
C ILE A 524 -22.49 2.45 22.47
N ASN A 525 -22.17 1.65 23.48
CA ASN A 525 -20.93 1.82 24.21
C ASN A 525 -19.71 1.51 23.35
N TRP A 526 -18.87 2.52 23.14
CA TRP A 526 -17.58 2.42 22.50
C TRP A 526 -16.55 3.24 23.28
N GLU A 527 -15.83 2.57 24.17
CA GLU A 527 -14.78 3.20 24.96
C GLU A 527 -13.51 3.42 24.13
N TRP A 528 -13.59 4.31 23.16
CA TRP A 528 -12.43 4.65 22.36
C TRP A 528 -11.47 5.55 23.17
N LYS A 529 -10.16 5.17 23.13
CA LYS A 529 -9.09 5.93 23.77
C LYS A 529 -8.04 6.33 22.73
N PRO A 530 -7.64 7.62 22.67
CA PRO A 530 -6.59 8.05 21.76
C PRO A 530 -5.25 7.41 22.11
N SER A 531 -4.49 7.03 21.10
CA SER A 531 -3.14 6.46 21.27
C SER A 531 -2.13 7.48 21.81
N LEU A 532 -2.46 8.76 21.78
CA LEU A 532 -1.64 9.90 22.22
C LEU A 532 -1.78 10.27 23.70
N GLU A 533 -2.50 9.50 24.50
CA GLU A 533 -2.72 9.78 25.93
C GLU A 533 -1.43 9.98 26.74
N ALA A 534 -0.29 9.50 26.27
CA ALA A 534 0.97 9.54 26.99
C ALA A 534 1.69 10.90 26.99
N ARG A 535 1.22 11.93 26.24
CA ARG A 535 1.89 13.23 26.19
C ARG A 535 1.34 14.18 27.27
N PRO A 536 2.12 14.50 28.32
CA PRO A 536 1.71 15.50 29.32
C PRO A 536 1.40 16.84 28.64
N GLY A 537 0.20 17.37 28.85
CA GLY A 537 -0.23 18.66 28.32
C GLY A 537 -0.89 18.63 26.92
N ALA A 538 -0.87 17.51 26.21
CA ALA A 538 -1.49 17.41 24.89
C ALA A 538 -2.98 16.99 24.88
N ARG A 539 -3.56 16.76 26.05
CA ARG A 539 -4.88 16.17 26.27
C ARG A 539 -6.06 16.78 25.50
N TYR A 540 -5.93 18.00 24.99
CA TYR A 540 -7.02 18.74 24.36
C TYR A 540 -6.80 19.08 22.88
N MET A 541 -5.59 18.92 22.34
CA MET A 541 -5.26 19.34 20.97
C MET A 541 -5.25 18.18 19.97
N TRP A 542 -5.12 16.96 20.44
CA TRP A 542 -5.00 15.75 19.62
C TRP A 542 -6.24 14.88 19.77
N GLY A 543 -6.55 14.10 18.77
CA GLY A 543 -7.67 13.16 18.80
C GLY A 543 -8.89 13.62 18.00
N PHE A 544 -8.76 14.61 17.10
CA PHE A 544 -9.76 14.78 16.08
C PHE A 544 -9.88 13.50 15.28
N GLN A 545 -11.09 13.03 15.07
CA GLN A 545 -11.34 12.01 14.06
C GLN A 545 -12.00 12.70 12.87
N PHE A 546 -11.46 12.44 11.70
CA PHE A 546 -11.95 13.06 10.48
C PHE A 546 -12.99 12.19 9.83
N ASP A 547 -12.76 10.88 9.78
CA ASP A 547 -13.69 9.99 9.13
C ASP A 547 -13.83 8.63 9.82
N VAL A 548 -14.92 7.94 9.49
CA VAL A 548 -15.28 6.62 9.98
C VAL A 548 -16.00 5.85 8.89
N GLN A 549 -15.58 4.62 8.63
CA GLN A 549 -16.13 3.76 7.58
C GLN A 549 -16.61 2.42 8.16
N ASP A 550 -17.91 2.15 8.09
CA ASP A 550 -18.48 0.84 8.39
C ASP A 550 -18.19 -0.12 7.23
N THR A 551 -17.63 -1.27 7.53
CA THR A 551 -17.31 -2.30 6.54
C THR A 551 -18.11 -3.59 6.74
N GLY A 552 -19.19 -3.54 7.50
CA GLY A 552 -20.04 -4.67 7.85
C GLY A 552 -19.69 -5.28 9.21
N ALA A 553 -18.70 -6.15 9.29
CA ALA A 553 -18.24 -6.74 10.56
C ALA A 553 -17.38 -5.80 11.41
N ASP A 554 -16.73 -4.85 10.76
CA ASP A 554 -15.76 -3.93 11.35
C ASP A 554 -16.09 -2.47 11.04
N VAL A 555 -15.47 -1.57 11.79
CA VAL A 555 -15.46 -0.14 11.53
C VAL A 555 -14.03 0.37 11.50
N TRP A 556 -13.71 1.21 10.51
CA TRP A 556 -12.42 1.85 10.35
C TRP A 556 -12.49 3.31 10.75
N THR A 557 -11.38 3.84 11.26
CA THR A 557 -11.30 5.24 11.72
C THR A 557 -10.01 5.88 11.28
N GLY A 558 -10.04 7.20 11.02
CA GLY A 558 -8.89 8.02 10.68
C GLY A 558 -8.95 9.39 11.34
N GLY A 559 -7.79 9.92 11.76
CA GLY A 559 -7.74 11.22 12.42
C GLY A 559 -6.34 11.72 12.74
N THR A 560 -6.28 12.75 13.60
CA THR A 560 -5.06 13.49 13.98
C THR A 560 -4.09 12.70 14.86
N GLU A 561 -4.39 11.46 15.14
CA GLU A 561 -3.47 10.54 15.81
C GLU A 561 -2.45 9.92 14.87
N HIS A 562 -2.45 10.35 13.60
CA HIS A 562 -1.63 9.77 12.56
C HIS A 562 -1.92 8.27 12.34
N MET A 563 -3.04 7.81 12.88
CA MET A 563 -3.42 6.40 12.89
C MET A 563 -4.64 6.16 12.00
N ILE A 564 -4.57 5.12 11.19
CA ILE A 564 -5.72 4.41 10.67
C ILE A 564 -5.91 3.13 11.48
N ALA A 565 -7.12 2.84 11.91
CA ALA A 565 -7.38 1.68 12.77
C ALA A 565 -8.69 0.98 12.43
N GLN A 566 -8.70 -0.34 12.57
CA GLN A 566 -9.84 -1.22 12.39
C GLN A 566 -10.32 -1.74 13.74
N TYR A 567 -11.61 -1.65 13.98
CA TYR A 567 -12.27 -2.13 15.19
C TYR A 567 -13.37 -3.13 14.84
N SER A 568 -13.48 -4.21 15.60
CA SER A 568 -14.63 -5.11 15.51
C SER A 568 -15.90 -4.39 15.95
N LYS A 569 -17.00 -4.51 15.23
CA LYS A 569 -18.31 -4.00 15.70
C LYS A 569 -18.84 -4.77 16.92
N ASN A 570 -18.33 -5.98 17.15
CA ASN A 570 -18.63 -6.72 18.37
C ASN A 570 -17.71 -6.25 19.51
N GLY A 571 -18.19 -5.32 20.31
CA GLY A 571 -17.47 -4.79 21.47
C GLY A 571 -16.36 -3.77 21.15
N TYR A 572 -16.19 -3.35 19.92
CA TYR A 572 -15.28 -2.32 19.46
C TYR A 572 -13.80 -2.52 19.87
N ALA A 573 -13.37 -3.78 19.97
CA ALA A 573 -11.97 -4.10 20.16
C ALA A 573 -11.17 -3.76 18.89
N ARG A 574 -10.00 -3.12 19.04
CA ARG A 574 -9.10 -2.82 17.92
C ARG A 574 -8.48 -4.11 17.38
N LYS A 575 -8.63 -4.35 16.09
CA LYS A 575 -8.10 -5.53 15.37
C LYS A 575 -6.75 -5.26 14.74
N SER A 576 -6.63 -4.12 14.10
CA SER A 576 -5.41 -3.70 13.41
C SER A 576 -5.25 -2.19 13.48
N SER A 577 -4.03 -1.73 13.27
CA SER A 577 -3.72 -0.31 13.12
C SER A 577 -2.44 -0.12 12.33
N ALA A 578 -2.31 1.06 11.72
CA ALA A 578 -1.07 1.52 11.12
C ALA A 578 -0.92 3.02 11.40
N ILE A 579 0.32 3.45 11.63
CA ILE A 579 0.64 4.82 12.04
C ILE A 579 1.59 5.46 11.05
N THR A 580 1.27 6.66 10.57
CA THR A 580 2.17 7.47 9.76
C THR A 580 3.16 8.20 10.66
N ARG A 581 4.35 8.49 10.14
CA ARG A 581 5.44 9.02 10.95
C ARG A 581 5.16 10.43 11.50
N GLU A 582 5.13 11.44 10.65
CA GLU A 582 4.96 12.83 11.06
C GLU A 582 4.02 13.55 10.09
N GLY A 583 3.16 14.46 10.60
CA GLY A 583 2.24 15.25 9.79
C GLY A 583 1.33 14.37 8.92
N GLY A 584 0.84 13.27 9.46
CA GLY A 584 0.22 12.23 8.68
C GLY A 584 -1.21 11.89 9.07
N ASP A 585 -2.02 12.89 9.45
CA ASP A 585 -3.43 12.67 9.79
C ASP A 585 -4.17 11.99 8.64
N PHE A 586 -4.95 10.94 8.97
CA PHE A 586 -5.88 10.35 8.02
C PHE A 586 -7.17 11.16 7.99
N GLN A 587 -7.51 11.68 6.83
CA GLN A 587 -8.56 12.66 6.61
C GLN A 587 -9.82 12.08 5.98
N ASP A 588 -9.68 10.94 5.27
CA ASP A 588 -10.77 10.24 4.62
C ASP A 588 -10.52 8.74 4.55
N LEU A 589 -11.61 7.97 4.53
CA LEU A 589 -11.65 6.52 4.39
C LEU A 589 -12.72 6.12 3.38
N HIS A 590 -12.35 5.33 2.39
CA HIS A 590 -13.27 4.86 1.37
C HIS A 590 -13.23 3.35 1.21
N LEU A 591 -14.38 2.70 1.38
CA LEU A 591 -14.52 1.25 1.16
C LEU A 591 -14.88 0.95 -0.31
N ASN A 592 -14.10 0.11 -0.96
CA ASN A 592 -14.46 -0.46 -2.25
C ASN A 592 -14.15 -1.96 -2.26
N GLY A 593 -15.19 -2.78 -2.23
CA GLY A 593 -15.06 -4.24 -2.20
C GLY A 593 -14.30 -4.75 -0.96
N ASP A 594 -13.14 -5.33 -1.17
CA ASP A 594 -12.24 -5.86 -0.14
C ASP A 594 -11.08 -4.91 0.22
N VAL A 595 -11.13 -3.67 -0.25
CA VAL A 595 -10.11 -2.64 -0.03
C VAL A 595 -10.70 -1.45 0.71
N VAL A 596 -9.98 -0.96 1.72
CA VAL A 596 -10.20 0.35 2.33
C VAL A 596 -9.07 1.28 1.88
N TYR A 597 -9.42 2.39 1.23
CA TYR A 597 -8.48 3.46 0.95
C TYR A 597 -8.43 4.42 2.13
N GLY A 598 -7.21 4.85 2.50
CA GLY A 598 -7.00 5.88 3.51
C GLY A 598 -6.26 7.04 2.91
N ALA A 599 -6.88 8.22 2.92
CA ALA A 599 -6.30 9.48 2.45
C ALA A 599 -5.71 10.27 3.62
N CYS A 600 -4.58 10.93 3.40
CA CYS A 600 -3.85 11.58 4.48
C CYS A 600 -3.05 12.81 4.01
N HIS A 601 -2.47 13.56 4.94
CA HIS A 601 -1.42 14.52 4.63
C HIS A 601 -0.01 13.98 4.98
N CYS A 602 0.19 12.72 4.76
CA CYS A 602 1.42 11.98 5.00
C CYS A 602 2.30 11.92 3.75
N GLY A 603 3.59 11.78 3.89
CA GLY A 603 4.48 11.84 2.74
C GLY A 603 5.74 10.98 2.82
N ASP A 604 5.89 10.11 3.81
CA ASP A 604 7.08 9.31 4.02
C ASP A 604 6.81 7.83 4.31
N SER A 605 6.48 7.47 5.52
CA SER A 605 6.36 6.07 5.94
C SER A 605 5.13 5.82 6.78
N ILE A 606 4.56 4.63 6.63
CA ILE A 606 3.50 4.08 7.47
C ILE A 606 3.98 2.78 8.11
N PHE A 607 3.76 2.63 9.40
CA PHE A 607 4.18 1.52 10.26
C PHE A 607 2.99 0.61 10.52
N GLU A 608 2.91 -0.48 9.76
CA GLU A 608 1.85 -1.48 9.91
C GLU A 608 1.98 -2.23 11.22
N GLY A 609 0.89 -2.40 11.95
CA GLY A 609 0.83 -3.13 13.22
C GLY A 609 1.10 -2.25 14.45
N SER A 610 1.59 -1.03 14.28
CA SER A 610 1.89 -0.13 15.40
C SER A 610 0.65 0.23 16.19
N GLN A 611 0.77 0.21 17.53
CA GLN A 611 -0.33 0.38 18.46
C GLN A 611 -0.38 1.78 19.10
N SER A 612 0.74 2.49 19.10
CA SER A 612 0.89 3.78 19.80
C SER A 612 1.78 4.72 18.99
N TYR A 613 1.38 5.99 18.90
CA TYR A 613 2.18 7.02 18.22
C TYR A 613 3.58 7.20 18.84
N TYR A 614 3.73 7.05 20.14
CA TYR A 614 5.03 7.19 20.80
C TYR A 614 5.92 5.96 20.71
N GLY A 615 5.37 4.81 20.38
CA GLY A 615 6.08 3.54 20.21
C GLY A 615 6.08 3.00 18.78
N TYR A 616 5.60 3.77 17.80
CA TYR A 616 5.39 3.26 16.44
C TYR A 616 6.63 2.65 15.80
N TRP A 617 7.81 3.09 16.16
CA TRP A 617 9.10 2.56 15.68
C TRP A 617 9.59 1.33 16.44
N GLU A 618 8.89 0.85 17.45
CA GLU A 618 9.30 -0.31 18.26
C GLU A 618 8.40 -1.53 18.02
N ASP A 619 7.10 -1.33 17.80
CA ASP A 619 6.09 -2.38 17.79
C ASP A 619 5.45 -2.66 16.43
N TYR A 620 6.03 -2.19 15.33
CA TYR A 620 5.50 -2.45 13.99
C TYR A 620 5.92 -3.83 13.43
N SER A 621 5.15 -4.33 12.47
CA SER A 621 5.44 -5.57 11.74
C SER A 621 6.07 -5.34 10.37
N GLN A 622 5.80 -4.18 9.76
CA GLN A 622 6.26 -3.79 8.42
C GLN A 622 6.24 -2.27 8.28
N VAL A 623 7.18 -1.72 7.51
CA VAL A 623 7.18 -0.32 7.09
C VAL A 623 6.91 -0.24 5.61
N HIS A 624 5.96 0.60 5.22
CA HIS A 624 5.64 0.89 3.83
C HIS A 624 5.88 2.37 3.52
N ASN A 625 6.22 2.66 2.27
CA ASN A 625 6.21 4.04 1.78
C ASN A 625 4.75 4.47 1.53
N ILE A 626 4.41 5.70 1.88
CA ILE A 626 3.09 6.28 1.64
C ILE A 626 3.24 7.71 1.08
N ARG A 627 2.40 8.07 0.13
CA ARG A 627 2.36 9.39 -0.50
C ARG A 627 0.91 9.84 -0.62
N LEU A 628 0.37 10.36 0.47
CA LEU A 628 -0.95 11.00 0.59
C LEU A 628 -2.15 10.04 0.50
N VAL A 629 -1.98 8.81 0.05
CA VAL A 629 -3.03 7.79 0.01
C VAL A 629 -2.42 6.40 0.04
N ALA A 630 -3.08 5.47 0.72
CA ALA A 630 -2.75 4.05 0.73
C ALA A 630 -4.01 3.19 0.62
N ALA A 631 -3.80 1.93 0.23
CA ALA A 631 -4.83 0.90 0.23
C ALA A 631 -4.55 -0.11 1.35
N PHE A 632 -5.61 -0.58 1.97
CA PHE A 632 -5.56 -1.54 3.07
C PHE A 632 -6.48 -2.72 2.76
N ASP A 633 -6.06 -3.91 3.15
CA ASP A 633 -6.91 -5.09 3.12
C ASP A 633 -8.02 -4.96 4.17
N ARG A 634 -9.26 -5.01 3.73
CA ARG A 634 -10.44 -4.82 4.55
C ARG A 634 -10.51 -5.79 5.74
N GLU A 635 -10.08 -7.05 5.56
CA GLU A 635 -10.21 -8.10 6.56
C GLU A 635 -9.05 -8.09 7.56
N SER A 636 -7.82 -8.08 7.05
CA SER A 636 -6.61 -8.19 7.88
C SER A 636 -6.07 -6.85 8.38
N GLY A 637 -6.48 -5.73 7.79
CA GLY A 637 -5.95 -4.40 8.09
C GLY A 637 -4.54 -4.12 7.57
N LYS A 638 -3.97 -5.02 6.77
CA LYS A 638 -2.61 -4.88 6.23
C LYS A 638 -2.57 -3.87 5.10
N VAL A 639 -1.45 -3.16 5.01
CA VAL A 639 -1.18 -2.25 3.89
C VAL A 639 -0.98 -3.05 2.61
N LEU A 640 -1.69 -2.66 1.56
CA LEU A 640 -1.56 -3.23 0.22
C LEU A 640 -0.53 -2.44 -0.59
N GLY A 641 0.76 -2.69 -0.32
CA GLY A 641 1.88 -1.95 -0.89
C GLY A 641 1.98 -1.97 -2.42
N GLU A 642 1.24 -2.86 -3.09
CA GLU A 642 1.13 -2.87 -4.54
C GLU A 642 0.47 -1.61 -5.13
N PHE A 643 -0.39 -0.93 -4.36
CA PHE A 643 -0.87 0.39 -4.67
C PHE A 643 -0.02 1.42 -3.93
N ASN A 644 0.94 2.00 -4.64
CA ASN A 644 1.87 2.99 -4.09
C ASN A 644 2.01 4.16 -5.08
N PRO A 645 0.99 5.01 -5.19
CA PRO A 645 1.02 6.17 -6.08
C PRO A 645 2.01 7.22 -5.57
N ILE A 646 2.59 7.98 -6.48
CA ILE A 646 3.44 9.12 -6.13
C ILE A 646 2.64 10.39 -6.38
N LEU A 647 2.23 11.01 -5.28
CA LEU A 647 1.55 12.31 -5.24
C LEU A 647 2.42 13.33 -4.51
N LYS A 648 2.28 14.61 -4.89
CA LYS A 648 2.89 15.73 -4.17
C LYS A 648 1.82 16.74 -3.80
N GLY A 649 1.87 17.20 -2.56
CA GLY A 649 1.03 18.26 -2.04
C GLY A 649 1.54 19.64 -2.50
N ALA A 650 0.62 20.59 -2.60
CA ALA A 650 0.96 21.99 -2.92
C ALA A 650 1.39 22.76 -1.66
N ARG A 651 0.66 22.60 -0.58
CA ARG A 651 0.80 23.39 0.65
C ARG A 651 1.00 22.51 1.90
N GLY A 652 1.01 21.18 1.75
CA GLY A 652 1.17 20.22 2.83
C GLY A 652 -0.14 19.77 3.51
N PHE A 653 -1.31 20.10 2.94
CA PHE A 653 -2.61 19.76 3.53
C PHE A 653 -3.19 18.42 3.05
N GLY A 654 -2.50 17.74 2.14
CA GLY A 654 -2.75 16.36 1.75
C GLY A 654 -4.02 16.10 0.95
N VAL A 655 -4.40 14.82 0.94
CA VAL A 655 -5.62 14.30 0.29
C VAL A 655 -6.74 14.26 1.31
N TRP A 656 -7.91 14.77 0.93
CA TRP A 656 -9.08 14.95 1.80
C TRP A 656 -10.27 14.09 1.40
N GLU A 657 -10.21 13.47 0.23
CA GLU A 657 -11.28 12.62 -0.26
C GLU A 657 -10.73 11.56 -1.21
N SER A 658 -11.24 10.37 -1.09
CA SER A 658 -11.04 9.26 -2.03
C SER A 658 -12.38 8.67 -2.45
N PHE A 659 -12.52 8.34 -3.72
CA PHE A 659 -13.78 7.87 -4.30
C PHE A 659 -13.50 6.92 -5.46
N VAL A 660 -14.20 5.81 -5.53
CA VAL A 660 -14.13 4.90 -6.68
C VAL A 660 -15.37 5.08 -7.56
N ASP A 661 -15.14 5.45 -8.82
CA ASP A 661 -16.23 5.70 -9.78
C ASP A 661 -16.83 4.40 -10.34
N SER A 662 -17.90 4.52 -11.10
CA SER A 662 -18.61 3.38 -11.71
C SER A 662 -17.80 2.60 -12.76
N ARG A 663 -16.65 3.10 -13.16
CA ARG A 663 -15.67 2.42 -14.03
C ARG A 663 -14.54 1.77 -13.23
N GLY A 664 -14.58 1.88 -11.92
CA GLY A 664 -13.54 1.37 -11.01
C GLY A 664 -12.31 2.27 -10.90
N ASN A 665 -12.32 3.49 -11.47
CA ASN A 665 -11.21 4.41 -11.29
C ASN A 665 -11.24 5.00 -9.88
N LEU A 666 -10.11 4.98 -9.19
CA LEU A 666 -9.94 5.70 -7.94
C LEU A 666 -9.65 7.18 -8.24
N TRP A 667 -10.47 8.04 -7.71
CA TRP A 667 -10.26 9.49 -7.63
C TRP A 667 -9.73 9.84 -6.26
N VAL A 668 -8.72 10.69 -6.19
CA VAL A 668 -8.19 11.24 -4.94
C VAL A 668 -8.18 12.75 -5.07
N GLY A 669 -8.78 13.43 -4.09
CA GLY A 669 -8.97 14.88 -4.09
C GLY A 669 -8.32 15.53 -2.88
N GLY A 670 -7.75 16.73 -3.04
CA GLY A 670 -7.13 17.43 -1.93
C GLY A 670 -6.25 18.61 -2.34
N ASP A 671 -5.25 18.87 -1.49
CA ASP A 671 -4.22 19.87 -1.69
C ASP A 671 -3.04 19.27 -2.47
N ILE A 672 -3.30 18.69 -3.64
CA ILE A 672 -2.28 18.09 -4.50
C ILE A 672 -2.01 18.95 -5.71
N ASN A 673 -0.79 18.91 -6.25
CA ASN A 673 -0.43 19.64 -7.46
C ASN A 673 0.37 18.83 -8.49
N ARG A 674 0.87 17.65 -8.13
CA ARG A 674 1.59 16.75 -9.02
C ARG A 674 1.30 15.30 -8.74
N SER A 675 1.34 14.49 -9.80
CA SER A 675 1.27 13.03 -9.73
C SER A 675 2.23 12.40 -10.72
N LEU A 676 2.62 11.15 -10.49
CA LEU A 676 3.40 10.36 -11.43
C LEU A 676 2.48 9.59 -12.36
N GLY A 677 2.48 9.94 -13.63
CA GLY A 677 1.85 9.17 -14.71
C GLY A 677 2.85 8.26 -15.42
N GLU A 678 2.38 7.40 -16.31
CA GLU A 678 3.24 6.47 -17.08
C GLU A 678 4.34 7.17 -17.88
N LYS A 679 4.09 8.39 -18.34
CA LYS A 679 5.05 9.20 -19.11
C LYS A 679 5.93 10.10 -18.25
N GLY A 680 5.84 9.97 -16.93
CA GLY A 680 6.57 10.82 -15.98
C GLY A 680 5.66 11.73 -15.15
N GLU A 681 6.26 12.65 -14.43
CA GLU A 681 5.54 13.58 -13.56
C GLU A 681 4.65 14.52 -14.39
N GLN A 682 3.41 14.69 -13.95
CA GLN A 682 2.43 15.58 -14.55
C GLN A 682 1.82 16.54 -13.51
N ARG A 683 1.46 17.75 -13.98
CA ARG A 683 0.76 18.73 -13.14
C ARG A 683 -0.69 18.29 -12.91
N THR A 684 -1.01 18.03 -11.67
CA THR A 684 -2.30 17.47 -11.24
C THR A 684 -2.80 18.31 -10.06
N VAL A 685 -3.66 19.28 -10.30
CA VAL A 685 -4.12 20.17 -9.24
C VAL A 685 -5.52 19.78 -8.78
N GLY A 686 -5.67 19.64 -7.48
CA GLY A 686 -6.92 19.37 -6.80
C GLY A 686 -7.31 17.89 -6.78
N PHE A 687 -7.16 17.15 -7.89
CA PHE A 687 -7.48 15.72 -7.93
C PHE A 687 -6.64 14.95 -8.93
N ALA A 688 -6.45 13.66 -8.66
CA ALA A 688 -5.84 12.68 -9.57
C ALA A 688 -6.77 11.48 -9.75
N ARG A 689 -6.62 10.77 -10.90
CA ARG A 689 -7.39 9.56 -11.21
C ARG A 689 -6.44 8.39 -11.44
N TYR A 690 -6.83 7.20 -10.99
CA TYR A 690 -6.08 5.96 -11.14
C TYR A 690 -6.99 4.89 -11.72
N ALA A 691 -6.65 4.37 -12.90
CA ALA A 691 -7.43 3.31 -13.53
C ALA A 691 -7.29 1.99 -12.77
N PRO A 692 -8.34 1.15 -12.73
CA PRO A 692 -8.24 -0.17 -12.16
C PRO A 692 -7.26 -1.03 -12.97
N ARG A 693 -6.58 -1.96 -12.30
CA ARG A 693 -5.82 -3.01 -12.97
C ARG A 693 -6.77 -3.97 -13.65
N ASP A 694 -6.37 -4.48 -14.79
CA ASP A 694 -7.04 -5.62 -15.38
C ASP A 694 -6.79 -6.87 -14.53
N VAL A 695 -7.85 -7.50 -14.07
CA VAL A 695 -7.83 -8.75 -13.30
C VAL A 695 -8.67 -9.84 -13.98
N THR A 696 -9.03 -9.66 -15.24
CA THR A 696 -9.87 -10.58 -16.01
C THR A 696 -9.01 -11.70 -16.60
N PRO A 697 -9.20 -12.96 -16.20
CA PRO A 697 -8.45 -14.06 -16.79
C PRO A 697 -8.77 -14.23 -18.30
N PRO A 698 -7.75 -14.52 -19.13
CA PRO A 698 -7.98 -14.85 -20.54
C PRO A 698 -8.70 -16.20 -20.70
N ALA A 699 -9.24 -16.46 -21.89
CA ALA A 699 -9.83 -17.75 -22.22
C ALA A 699 -8.79 -18.89 -22.18
N ALA A 700 -9.22 -20.09 -21.85
CA ALA A 700 -8.33 -21.25 -21.82
C ALA A 700 -7.97 -21.73 -23.22
N PRO A 701 -6.71 -22.18 -23.46
CA PRO A 701 -6.34 -22.87 -24.68
C PRO A 701 -7.11 -24.19 -24.84
N SER A 702 -7.31 -24.61 -26.07
CA SER A 702 -8.05 -25.85 -26.37
C SER A 702 -7.27 -26.78 -27.30
N GLY A 703 -7.72 -28.03 -27.40
CA GLY A 703 -7.18 -29.00 -28.36
C GLY A 703 -5.73 -29.40 -28.15
N LEU A 704 -5.23 -29.35 -26.89
CA LEU A 704 -3.87 -29.76 -26.59
C LEU A 704 -3.64 -31.21 -27.02
N ARG A 705 -2.56 -31.43 -27.78
CA ARG A 705 -2.05 -32.73 -28.20
C ARG A 705 -0.58 -32.84 -27.78
N ALA A 706 -0.20 -34.01 -27.30
CA ALA A 706 1.17 -34.37 -27.02
C ALA A 706 1.55 -35.59 -27.83
N GLN A 707 2.70 -35.56 -28.50
CA GLN A 707 3.15 -36.64 -29.36
C GLN A 707 4.66 -36.81 -29.29
N ARG A 708 5.15 -38.05 -29.09
CA ARG A 708 6.58 -38.33 -29.09
C ARG A 708 7.16 -38.16 -30.48
N SER A 709 8.31 -37.50 -30.57
CA SER A 709 9.09 -37.30 -31.81
C SER A 709 10.59 -37.45 -31.50
N GLY A 710 11.11 -38.66 -31.66
CA GLY A 710 12.48 -38.99 -31.25
C GLY A 710 12.69 -38.89 -29.75
N ASN A 711 13.66 -38.09 -29.33
CA ASN A 711 13.96 -37.85 -27.90
C ASN A 711 13.14 -36.71 -27.27
N ASN A 712 12.18 -36.16 -28.01
CA ASN A 712 11.39 -35.05 -27.54
C ASN A 712 9.88 -35.37 -27.59
N ASP A 713 9.14 -34.71 -26.74
CA ASP A 713 7.69 -34.57 -26.80
C ASP A 713 7.34 -33.28 -27.53
N LYS A 714 6.52 -33.37 -28.56
CA LYS A 714 5.97 -32.22 -29.30
C LYS A 714 4.55 -31.94 -28.83
N LEU A 715 4.30 -30.71 -28.43
CA LEU A 715 3.01 -30.22 -27.97
C LEU A 715 2.46 -29.26 -29.00
N SER A 716 1.15 -29.29 -29.21
CA SER A 716 0.42 -28.30 -30.03
C SER A 716 -0.97 -28.07 -29.46
N TRP A 717 -1.49 -26.85 -29.60
CA TRP A 717 -2.81 -26.45 -29.10
C TRP A 717 -3.41 -25.35 -29.96
N SER A 718 -4.69 -25.07 -29.74
CA SER A 718 -5.37 -23.91 -30.32
C SER A 718 -5.26 -22.73 -29.36
N GLY A 719 -4.92 -21.55 -29.90
CA GLY A 719 -4.78 -20.32 -29.12
C GLY A 719 -6.10 -19.86 -28.54
N ALA A 720 -6.03 -19.09 -27.45
CA ALA A 720 -7.20 -18.54 -26.78
C ALA A 720 -7.57 -17.14 -27.33
N GLU A 721 -6.58 -16.25 -27.44
CA GLU A 721 -6.76 -14.88 -27.91
C GLU A 721 -5.48 -14.33 -28.55
N GLN A 722 -5.62 -13.23 -29.32
CA GLN A 722 -4.48 -12.63 -29.99
C GLN A 722 -3.53 -12.00 -28.98
N GLY A 723 -2.22 -12.30 -29.10
CA GLY A 723 -1.17 -11.73 -28.25
C GLY A 723 -0.96 -12.44 -26.90
N ALA A 724 -1.74 -13.48 -26.59
CA ALA A 724 -1.52 -14.25 -25.38
C ALA A 724 -0.19 -14.98 -25.40
N ARG A 725 0.45 -15.07 -24.24
CA ARG A 725 1.56 -15.99 -23.96
C ARG A 725 0.97 -17.29 -23.42
N TYR A 726 1.68 -18.38 -23.57
CA TYR A 726 1.22 -19.67 -23.09
C TYR A 726 2.24 -20.29 -22.15
N GLN A 727 1.79 -20.69 -20.98
CA GLN A 727 2.60 -21.47 -20.03
C GLN A 727 2.38 -22.95 -20.29
N VAL A 728 3.46 -23.65 -20.62
CA VAL A 728 3.49 -25.10 -20.77
C VAL A 728 3.78 -25.71 -19.41
N ILE A 729 2.94 -26.63 -19.01
CA ILE A 729 2.96 -27.25 -17.69
C ILE A 729 3.21 -28.76 -17.88
N ARG A 730 4.19 -29.30 -17.16
CA ARG A 730 4.49 -30.72 -17.08
C ARG A 730 4.39 -31.18 -15.64
N ASN A 731 3.54 -32.20 -15.40
CA ASN A 731 3.33 -32.77 -14.06
C ASN A 731 2.96 -31.72 -12.99
N GLY A 732 2.13 -30.74 -13.37
CA GLY A 732 1.68 -29.64 -12.47
C GLY A 732 2.67 -28.48 -12.34
N ARG A 733 3.82 -28.52 -12.98
CA ARG A 733 4.86 -27.49 -12.92
C ARG A 733 5.02 -26.78 -14.26
N VAL A 734 5.04 -25.45 -14.25
CA VAL A 734 5.36 -24.67 -15.46
C VAL A 734 6.81 -24.90 -15.85
N ILE A 735 7.04 -25.30 -17.10
CA ILE A 735 8.37 -25.59 -17.65
C ILE A 735 8.80 -24.59 -18.73
N ALA A 736 7.86 -23.86 -19.32
CA ALA A 736 8.17 -22.83 -20.30
C ALA A 736 7.03 -21.79 -20.40
N THR A 737 7.35 -20.59 -20.86
CA THR A 737 6.41 -19.59 -21.34
C THR A 737 6.76 -19.27 -22.80
N VAL A 738 5.79 -19.43 -23.70
CA VAL A 738 5.98 -19.26 -25.15
C VAL A 738 4.90 -18.34 -25.73
N THR A 739 5.16 -17.73 -26.88
CA THR A 739 4.18 -16.90 -27.61
C THR A 739 3.47 -17.66 -28.72
N GLY A 740 4.00 -18.83 -29.12
CA GLY A 740 3.40 -19.69 -30.13
C GLY A 740 2.47 -20.75 -29.53
N THR A 741 1.77 -21.46 -30.40
CA THR A 741 0.82 -22.54 -30.05
C THR A 741 1.43 -23.94 -30.16
N ASN A 742 2.75 -24.06 -30.08
CA ASN A 742 3.47 -25.31 -30.04
C ASN A 742 4.73 -25.20 -29.16
N TYR A 743 5.17 -26.34 -28.67
CA TYR A 743 6.39 -26.44 -27.87
C TYR A 743 7.01 -27.84 -28.00
N SER A 744 8.34 -27.92 -27.92
CA SER A 744 9.06 -29.19 -27.91
C SER A 744 9.98 -29.25 -26.71
N VAL A 745 9.92 -30.35 -25.99
CA VAL A 745 10.69 -30.56 -24.74
C VAL A 745 11.25 -31.96 -24.72
N ALA A 746 12.36 -32.17 -24.02
CA ALA A 746 12.94 -33.50 -23.84
C ALA A 746 11.90 -34.48 -23.24
N HIS A 747 11.84 -35.68 -23.82
CA HIS A 747 10.90 -36.71 -23.40
C HIS A 747 11.10 -37.11 -21.94
N GLN A 748 10.00 -37.27 -21.24
CA GLN A 748 9.97 -37.83 -19.89
C GLN A 748 8.88 -38.88 -19.82
N ASP A 749 9.23 -40.11 -19.42
CA ASP A 749 8.27 -41.19 -19.31
C ASP A 749 7.12 -40.83 -18.33
N GLY A 750 5.88 -41.08 -18.76
CA GLY A 750 4.68 -40.80 -17.96
C GLY A 750 4.35 -39.32 -17.76
N ALA A 751 4.97 -38.41 -18.52
CA ALA A 751 4.67 -36.98 -18.42
C ALA A 751 3.22 -36.67 -18.77
N ARG A 752 2.63 -35.80 -17.97
CA ARG A 752 1.30 -35.18 -18.18
C ARG A 752 1.50 -33.72 -18.51
N TYR A 753 0.91 -33.27 -19.59
CA TYR A 753 1.04 -31.92 -20.08
C TYR A 753 -0.31 -31.19 -20.03
N SER A 754 -0.30 -29.92 -19.63
CA SER A 754 -1.37 -28.96 -19.82
C SER A 754 -0.80 -27.62 -20.25
N VAL A 755 -1.64 -26.73 -20.78
CA VAL A 755 -1.26 -25.39 -21.22
C VAL A 755 -2.29 -24.41 -20.72
N ARG A 756 -1.85 -23.25 -20.21
CA ARG A 756 -2.72 -22.11 -19.88
C ARG A 756 -2.28 -20.85 -20.60
N ALA A 757 -3.21 -19.98 -20.93
CA ALA A 757 -2.92 -18.66 -21.49
C ALA A 757 -2.57 -17.67 -20.39
N VAL A 758 -1.75 -16.69 -20.74
CA VAL A 758 -1.36 -15.55 -19.91
C VAL A 758 -1.51 -14.28 -20.74
N ASP A 759 -2.32 -13.34 -20.30
CA ASP A 759 -2.53 -12.06 -20.96
C ASP A 759 -1.39 -11.04 -20.71
N ALA A 760 -1.56 -9.82 -21.22
CA ALA A 760 -0.60 -8.72 -21.02
C ALA A 760 -0.54 -8.22 -19.58
N SER A 761 -1.60 -8.45 -18.80
CA SER A 761 -1.74 -8.06 -17.39
C SER A 761 -1.28 -9.15 -16.42
N ASP A 762 -0.73 -10.27 -16.92
CA ASP A 762 -0.33 -11.46 -16.17
C ASP A 762 -1.49 -12.18 -15.45
N ASN A 763 -2.72 -12.10 -15.97
CA ASN A 763 -3.80 -12.97 -15.54
C ASN A 763 -3.70 -14.33 -16.24
N TYR A 764 -4.15 -15.39 -15.58
CA TYR A 764 -4.03 -16.77 -16.07
C TYR A 764 -5.39 -17.35 -16.40
N SER A 765 -5.47 -18.02 -17.56
CA SER A 765 -6.60 -18.88 -17.86
C SER A 765 -6.63 -20.14 -17.01
N ALA A 766 -7.75 -20.85 -17.02
CA ALA A 766 -7.75 -22.27 -16.65
C ALA A 766 -6.76 -23.06 -17.50
N GLY A 767 -6.24 -24.15 -16.96
CA GLY A 767 -5.42 -25.10 -17.73
C GLY A 767 -6.28 -25.82 -18.78
N SER A 768 -5.69 -26.13 -19.93
CA SER A 768 -6.29 -27.06 -20.88
C SER A 768 -6.49 -28.45 -20.24
N PRO A 769 -7.37 -29.30 -20.78
CA PRO A 769 -7.35 -30.71 -20.43
C PRO A 769 -5.94 -31.31 -20.58
N GLU A 770 -5.59 -32.28 -19.72
CA GLU A 770 -4.30 -32.93 -19.78
C GLU A 770 -4.12 -33.77 -21.04
N ALA A 771 -2.93 -33.71 -21.65
CA ALA A 771 -2.46 -34.61 -22.70
C ALA A 771 -1.28 -35.47 -22.18
N ARG A 772 -1.20 -36.68 -22.63
CA ARG A 772 -0.11 -37.63 -22.32
C ARG A 772 0.54 -38.11 -23.61
N VAL A 773 1.82 -38.48 -23.52
CA VAL A 773 2.58 -39.07 -24.61
C VAL A 773 2.65 -40.56 -24.45
#